data_6cb5d1d20685e5b315979cead7479b58
#
_entry.id   6cb5d1d20685e5b315979cead7479b58
#
_cell.length_a   1.000
_cell.length_b   1.000
_cell.length_c   1.000
_cell.angle_alpha   90.00
_cell.angle_beta   90.00
_cell.angle_gamma   90.00
#
_symmetry.space_group_name_H-M   'P 1'
#
loop_
_entity.id
_entity.type
_entity.pdbx_description
1 polymer ?
#
loop_
_entity_poly.entity_id
_entity_poly.type
_entity_poly.pdbx_seq_one_letter_code
_entity_poly.pdbx_strand_id
1 'polypeptide(L)'
;MNRKLLLLPVCFLFLSAAAQKADFNVVPLPREITSQPGATPFVIDRNTAIVEGQTAGEQRNARFLQQYILECIGWQLPIVRNAKGRASIAVRTLAADKEAAREGYRLEVDAKQICIEGNDDAGAFYGIQTLRKALPHLSDGQKGKTPVTVPATRVSDAPRFGYRGMELDVARHFVAPDSVKRFIDLLALHNINRFHWHLTDDQGWRIEIKRYPRLTTVGSQRAQTVIGHNTGKYDGRPHGGFYTQEQCRDIVRYAAERNITVIPEIDLPGHMVAALAAYPELGCTGGPYEVRQFWGVADDVLCAGNPKTYEFIDNVLDEVTKIFPSTYVHIGGDECPKDRWKKCPKCQAFIREHHLEAEGGHTAEERLQSYVIRHASEHLAQHGRRIIGWDEILEGGLAPGATVMSWRGEKGGIEAAKSGHDAIMTPNSYLYFDYYQSKNTAEEPEAIGGYLPLERVYAYEPIPNGTDETTARHFIGVQANIWTEYIPTFRGVEYMALPRAAALAEIQWRPRGVRNYQEFLGRLPRLFSLYKEQGYNFARHFYDLHTDYTLVPDSGVKVTLSTMDHAAIRYTLDGSEPTIHSKAYTAPFLVRQDAQFRAAAFRTEHTVVGKIVNRSHIEREDFHFNKATACPITLLQGANAQYKFAGAQTLVDGLRATNTNHQSGRWIGFYTEDMEAVIDLGHETPIDEVAFNTCVEKGSWIYDARHIDIAVSDDGKQWTTVAERDLP
;
A
#
# COMPACT_ATOMS: atom_id res chain seq x y z
N MET A 1 67.86 31.19 -42.12
CA MET A 1 66.74 30.28 -41.99
C MET A 1 66.17 30.43 -40.55
N ASN A 2 65.18 31.28 -40.39
CA ASN A 2 64.54 31.53 -39.10
C ASN A 2 63.30 30.63 -38.94
N ARG A 3 63.33 29.67 -38.02
CA ARG A 3 62.15 28.89 -37.59
C ARG A 3 61.44 29.66 -36.51
N LYS A 4 60.25 30.20 -36.85
CA LYS A 4 59.30 30.74 -35.86
C LYS A 4 58.55 29.58 -35.24
N LEU A 5 58.71 29.38 -33.93
CA LEU A 5 57.87 28.48 -33.10
C LEU A 5 56.54 29.18 -32.87
N LEU A 6 55.45 28.60 -33.38
CA LEU A 6 54.09 28.99 -33.05
C LEU A 6 53.71 28.29 -31.73
N LEU A 7 53.60 29.04 -30.64
CA LEU A 7 52.93 28.59 -29.39
C LEU A 7 51.42 28.77 -29.55
N LEU A 8 50.70 27.66 -29.68
CA LEU A 8 49.23 27.61 -29.54
C LEU A 8 48.90 27.72 -28.06
N PRO A 9 47.99 28.65 -27.62
CA PRO A 9 47.49 28.64 -26.28
C PRO A 9 46.50 27.50 -26.09
N VAL A 10 46.83 26.56 -25.21
CA VAL A 10 45.90 25.52 -24.75
C VAL A 10 44.91 26.23 -23.80
N CYS A 11 43.75 26.59 -24.32
CA CYS A 11 42.62 27.00 -23.50
C CYS A 11 42.12 25.76 -22.70
N PHE A 12 42.48 25.70 -21.43
CA PHE A 12 41.79 24.83 -20.47
C PHE A 12 40.36 25.36 -20.29
N LEU A 13 39.42 24.78 -21.00
CA LEU A 13 38.02 24.89 -20.68
C LEU A 13 37.80 24.21 -19.32
N PHE A 14 37.84 25.01 -18.23
CA PHE A 14 37.25 24.59 -16.98
C PHE A 14 35.73 24.45 -17.21
N LEU A 15 35.26 23.24 -17.52
CA LEU A 15 33.87 22.88 -17.33
C LEU A 15 33.60 23.03 -15.83
N SER A 16 33.07 24.20 -15.44
CA SER A 16 32.48 24.35 -14.12
C SER A 16 31.30 23.37 -14.05
N ALA A 17 31.52 22.20 -13.42
CA ALA A 17 30.44 21.34 -13.06
C ALA A 17 29.44 22.18 -12.24
N ALA A 18 28.25 22.40 -12.77
CA ALA A 18 27.20 23.12 -12.06
C ALA A 18 27.04 22.43 -10.70
N ALA A 19 27.19 23.20 -9.61
CA ALA A 19 27.08 22.70 -8.27
C ALA A 19 25.69 22.05 -8.09
N GLN A 20 25.65 20.79 -7.70
CA GLN A 20 24.39 20.07 -7.44
C GLN A 20 23.70 20.71 -6.23
N LYS A 21 22.38 20.90 -6.32
CA LYS A 21 21.61 21.68 -5.35
C LYS A 21 20.60 20.79 -4.64
N ALA A 22 20.52 20.89 -3.31
CA ALA A 22 19.48 20.31 -2.50
C ALA A 22 18.14 21.04 -2.72
N ASP A 23 17.03 20.29 -2.55
CA ASP A 23 15.68 20.80 -2.70
C ASP A 23 14.78 20.20 -1.62
N PHE A 24 14.22 21.04 -0.77
CA PHE A 24 13.35 20.62 0.34
C PHE A 24 11.90 20.29 -0.08
N ASN A 25 11.61 20.31 -1.36
CA ASN A 25 10.35 19.84 -1.89
C ASN A 25 10.33 18.29 -1.93
N VAL A 26 10.19 17.67 -0.77
CA VAL A 26 10.34 16.21 -0.52
C VAL A 26 9.01 15.52 -0.18
N VAL A 27 9.04 14.19 0.00
CA VAL A 27 7.88 13.37 0.44
C VAL A 27 8.20 12.71 1.79
N PRO A 28 7.34 12.85 2.82
CA PRO A 28 6.23 13.79 2.89
C PRO A 28 6.73 15.24 2.88
N LEU A 29 5.88 16.15 2.37
CA LEU A 29 6.22 17.57 2.33
C LEU A 29 6.13 18.15 3.75
N PRO A 30 7.18 18.83 4.26
CA PRO A 30 7.12 19.52 5.54
C PRO A 30 5.98 20.56 5.62
N ARG A 31 5.50 20.81 6.84
CA ARG A 31 4.41 21.77 7.07
C ARG A 31 4.75 23.18 6.61
N GLU A 32 5.95 23.62 6.97
CA GLU A 32 6.43 24.97 6.66
C GLU A 32 7.84 24.93 6.12
N ILE A 33 8.04 25.55 4.97
CA ILE A 33 9.34 25.73 4.33
C ILE A 33 9.45 27.19 3.96
N THR A 34 10.43 27.88 4.56
CA THR A 34 10.72 29.28 4.25
C THR A 34 12.10 29.39 3.62
N SER A 35 12.14 29.62 2.32
CA SER A 35 13.38 29.92 1.60
C SER A 35 13.85 31.33 1.89
N GLN A 36 15.17 31.56 1.90
CA GLN A 36 15.80 32.88 2.06
C GLN A 36 16.52 33.26 0.76
N PRO A 37 15.80 33.79 -0.25
CA PRO A 37 16.41 34.16 -1.53
C PRO A 37 17.52 35.19 -1.36
N GLY A 38 18.67 34.97 -2.02
CA GLY A 38 19.83 35.87 -1.94
C GLY A 38 20.77 35.61 -0.75
N ALA A 39 20.38 34.81 0.22
CA ALA A 39 21.31 34.41 1.28
C ALA A 39 22.34 33.38 0.74
N THR A 40 23.53 33.41 1.29
CA THR A 40 24.62 32.49 0.92
C THR A 40 24.23 31.06 1.29
N PRO A 41 24.23 30.10 0.35
CA PRO A 41 23.92 28.73 0.63
C PRO A 41 25.00 28.03 1.47
N PHE A 42 24.64 26.97 2.19
CA PHE A 42 25.60 26.08 2.80
C PHE A 42 26.21 25.15 1.74
N VAL A 43 27.49 24.80 1.90
CA VAL A 43 28.18 23.87 0.99
C VAL A 43 28.63 22.66 1.78
N ILE A 44 28.14 21.48 1.36
CA ILE A 44 28.62 20.18 1.87
C ILE A 44 29.79 19.74 0.99
N ASP A 45 30.95 19.59 1.60
CA ASP A 45 32.18 19.09 1.00
C ASP A 45 32.96 18.20 2.00
N ARG A 46 34.16 17.77 1.61
CA ARG A 46 35.03 16.94 2.46
C ARG A 46 35.45 17.58 3.80
N ASN A 47 35.34 18.89 3.94
CA ASN A 47 35.75 19.65 5.13
C ASN A 47 34.59 19.83 6.11
N THR A 48 33.35 19.54 5.67
CA THR A 48 32.16 19.62 6.51
C THR A 48 32.24 18.60 7.64
N ALA A 49 31.80 18.97 8.84
CA ALA A 49 31.74 18.05 10.00
C ALA A 49 30.30 17.86 10.49
N ILE A 50 30.00 16.69 11.04
CA ILE A 50 28.74 16.45 11.75
C ILE A 50 29.02 16.68 13.23
N VAL A 51 28.24 17.55 13.86
CA VAL A 51 28.35 17.82 15.31
C VAL A 51 27.30 16.99 16.03
N GLU A 52 27.79 16.00 16.81
CA GLU A 52 26.90 15.15 17.64
C GLU A 52 26.60 15.84 18.97
N GLY A 53 25.42 15.53 19.53
CA GLY A 53 25.07 15.92 20.88
C GLY A 53 25.61 14.96 21.93
N GLN A 54 25.07 15.05 23.16
CA GLN A 54 25.61 14.31 24.32
C GLN A 54 24.85 13.02 24.61
N THR A 55 23.58 12.94 24.19
CA THR A 55 22.72 11.79 24.45
C THR A 55 23.01 10.64 23.49
N ALA A 56 22.65 9.42 23.90
CA ALA A 56 22.76 8.24 23.03
C ALA A 56 21.89 8.38 21.76
N GLY A 57 20.73 9.04 21.87
CA GLY A 57 19.83 9.32 20.73
C GLY A 57 20.47 10.28 19.73
N GLU A 58 21.04 11.39 20.19
CA GLU A 58 21.74 12.34 19.33
C GLU A 58 22.96 11.72 18.62
N GLN A 59 23.72 10.89 19.32
CA GLN A 59 24.86 10.17 18.74
C GLN A 59 24.41 9.15 17.70
N ARG A 60 23.32 8.43 17.95
CA ARG A 60 22.71 7.51 16.99
C ARG A 60 22.24 8.28 15.74
N ASN A 61 21.55 9.39 15.92
CA ASN A 61 21.07 10.25 14.84
C ASN A 61 22.23 10.84 14.01
N ALA A 62 23.35 11.23 14.63
CA ALA A 62 24.55 11.69 13.93
C ALA A 62 25.16 10.58 13.04
N ARG A 63 25.16 9.31 13.50
CA ARG A 63 25.60 8.17 12.67
C ARG A 63 24.67 7.93 11.48
N PHE A 64 23.36 7.99 11.65
CA PHE A 64 22.41 7.91 10.53
C PHE A 64 22.64 9.02 9.51
N LEU A 65 22.82 10.25 9.97
CA LEU A 65 23.13 11.38 9.08
C LEU A 65 24.42 11.15 8.29
N GLN A 66 25.49 10.68 8.95
CA GLN A 66 26.76 10.35 8.30
C GLN A 66 26.58 9.30 7.20
N GLN A 67 25.86 8.22 7.50
CA GLN A 67 25.56 7.16 6.55
C GLN A 67 24.77 7.68 5.35
N TYR A 68 23.69 8.44 5.58
CA TYR A 68 22.85 8.95 4.51
C TYR A 68 23.56 9.96 3.60
N ILE A 69 24.43 10.79 4.16
CA ILE A 69 25.26 11.70 3.36
C ILE A 69 26.26 10.89 2.51
N LEU A 70 26.88 9.89 3.08
CA LEU A 70 27.77 8.99 2.34
C LEU A 70 27.04 8.31 1.18
N GLU A 71 25.86 7.78 1.42
CA GLU A 71 25.02 7.12 0.39
C GLU A 71 24.65 8.10 -0.73
N CYS A 72 24.08 9.27 -0.40
CA CYS A 72 23.57 10.21 -1.38
C CYS A 72 24.66 10.91 -2.19
N ILE A 73 25.72 11.38 -1.54
CA ILE A 73 26.72 12.28 -2.14
C ILE A 73 28.18 11.82 -2.01
N GLY A 74 28.42 10.70 -1.33
CA GLY A 74 29.72 10.04 -1.28
C GLY A 74 30.76 10.64 -0.32
N TRP A 75 30.39 11.59 0.54
CA TRP A 75 31.27 12.15 1.54
C TRP A 75 31.10 11.45 2.90
N GLN A 76 32.18 10.82 3.39
CA GLN A 76 32.23 10.33 4.76
C GLN A 76 32.66 11.45 5.71
N LEU A 77 31.68 12.22 6.19
CA LEU A 77 31.94 13.37 7.06
C LEU A 77 32.37 12.92 8.47
N PRO A 78 33.35 13.61 9.10
CA PRO A 78 33.76 13.29 10.48
C PRO A 78 32.64 13.69 11.46
N ILE A 79 32.36 12.79 12.43
CA ILE A 79 31.51 13.12 13.58
C ILE A 79 32.40 13.67 14.70
N VAL A 80 32.06 14.87 15.19
CA VAL A 80 32.83 15.61 16.19
C VAL A 80 31.91 16.24 17.24
N ARG A 81 32.44 16.52 18.42
CA ARG A 81 31.69 17.25 19.46
C ARG A 81 31.68 18.76 19.25
N ASN A 82 32.66 19.30 18.53
CA ASN A 82 32.78 20.73 18.23
C ASN A 82 33.40 20.92 16.85
N ALA A 83 32.78 21.72 16.04
CA ALA A 83 33.20 21.98 14.67
C ALA A 83 34.52 22.83 14.56
N LYS A 84 34.95 23.53 15.61
CA LYS A 84 36.15 24.36 15.65
C LYS A 84 36.23 25.34 14.46
N GLY A 85 35.11 25.99 14.10
CA GLY A 85 35.01 26.94 12.99
C GLY A 85 34.85 26.33 11.60
N ARG A 86 34.76 25.00 11.46
CA ARG A 86 34.40 24.35 10.17
C ARG A 86 32.93 24.52 9.86
N ALA A 87 32.57 24.46 8.58
CA ALA A 87 31.22 24.25 8.15
C ALA A 87 30.67 22.95 8.78
N SER A 88 29.47 22.96 9.34
CA SER A 88 28.98 21.83 10.10
C SER A 88 27.48 21.57 9.97
N ILE A 89 27.09 20.31 10.21
CA ILE A 89 25.71 19.89 10.36
C ILE A 89 25.53 19.43 11.81
N ALA A 90 24.76 20.17 12.60
CA ALA A 90 24.49 19.86 14.00
C ALA A 90 23.16 19.12 14.14
N VAL A 91 23.16 18.06 14.95
CA VAL A 91 21.93 17.30 15.29
C VAL A 91 21.76 17.37 16.79
N ARG A 92 20.59 17.84 17.23
CA ARG A 92 20.28 18.06 18.64
C ARG A 92 18.86 17.62 18.96
N THR A 93 18.65 17.22 20.20
CA THR A 93 17.33 17.02 20.80
C THR A 93 17.10 18.14 21.82
N LEU A 94 16.00 18.86 21.71
CA LEU A 94 15.67 19.94 22.64
C LEU A 94 15.29 19.37 24.02
N ALA A 95 15.41 20.21 25.06
CA ALA A 95 14.90 19.84 26.37
C ALA A 95 13.38 19.62 26.28
N ALA A 96 12.91 18.60 27.01
CA ALA A 96 11.51 18.20 26.97
C ALA A 96 10.56 19.38 27.28
N ASP A 97 9.79 19.79 26.30
CA ASP A 97 8.71 20.76 26.39
C ASP A 97 7.38 20.02 26.22
N LYS A 98 6.51 20.09 27.22
CA LYS A 98 5.21 19.39 27.22
C LYS A 98 4.23 19.95 26.18
N GLU A 99 4.43 21.20 25.76
CA GLU A 99 3.60 21.88 24.77
C GLU A 99 4.11 21.71 23.34
N ALA A 100 5.36 21.28 23.18
CA ALA A 100 5.94 21.03 21.86
C ALA A 100 5.30 19.79 21.22
N ALA A 101 5.02 19.86 19.90
CA ALA A 101 4.49 18.73 19.16
C ALA A 101 5.46 17.55 19.23
N ARG A 102 4.99 16.38 19.69
CA ARG A 102 5.79 15.16 19.70
C ARG A 102 6.28 14.84 18.29
N GLU A 103 7.51 14.30 18.19
CA GLU A 103 8.15 13.96 16.91
C GLU A 103 8.33 15.17 15.96
N GLY A 104 8.11 16.41 16.45
CA GLY A 104 8.34 17.64 15.70
C GLY A 104 9.81 18.00 15.62
N TYR A 105 10.18 18.78 14.60
CA TYR A 105 11.56 19.26 14.41
C TYR A 105 11.62 20.62 13.74
N ARG A 106 12.78 21.27 13.88
CA ARG A 106 13.22 22.43 13.10
C ARG A 106 14.50 22.09 12.37
N LEU A 107 14.62 22.57 11.14
CA LEU A 107 15.85 22.47 10.35
C LEU A 107 16.15 23.87 9.81
N GLU A 108 17.31 24.39 10.14
CA GLU A 108 17.76 25.71 9.71
C GLU A 108 19.08 25.61 8.96
N VAL A 109 19.16 26.27 7.82
CA VAL A 109 20.33 26.32 6.95
C VAL A 109 20.80 27.73 6.82
N ASP A 110 22.03 28.03 7.22
CA ASP A 110 22.76 29.24 6.92
C ASP A 110 24.10 28.94 6.21
N ALA A 111 24.89 29.96 5.89
CA ALA A 111 26.15 29.78 5.16
C ALA A 111 27.22 28.95 5.91
N LYS A 112 27.10 28.79 7.22
CA LYS A 112 28.11 28.12 8.07
C LYS A 112 27.63 26.81 8.68
N GLN A 113 26.30 26.67 8.85
CA GLN A 113 25.74 25.55 9.58
C GLN A 113 24.39 25.13 9.01
N ILE A 114 24.15 23.81 9.05
CA ILE A 114 22.81 23.22 9.06
C ILE A 114 22.54 22.78 10.49
N CYS A 115 21.46 23.24 11.11
CA CYS A 115 21.05 22.85 12.44
C CYS A 115 19.73 22.06 12.35
N ILE A 116 19.71 20.83 12.88
CA ILE A 116 18.53 19.98 12.99
C ILE A 116 18.23 19.81 14.48
N GLU A 117 17.09 20.33 14.92
CA GLU A 117 16.64 20.30 16.30
C GLU A 117 15.29 19.58 16.39
N GLY A 118 15.28 18.40 17.01
CA GLY A 118 14.06 17.65 17.30
C GLY A 118 13.47 17.98 18.67
N ASN A 119 12.16 18.01 18.78
CA ASN A 119 11.48 18.09 20.09
C ASN A 119 11.73 16.82 20.93
N ASP A 120 12.09 15.75 20.26
CA ASP A 120 12.57 14.47 20.80
C ASP A 120 13.52 13.82 19.79
N ASP A 121 14.09 12.65 20.15
CA ASP A 121 15.01 11.91 19.27
C ASP A 121 14.38 11.52 17.92
N ALA A 122 13.08 11.22 17.93
CA ALA A 122 12.34 10.89 16.70
C ALA A 122 12.17 12.11 15.80
N GLY A 123 11.85 13.28 16.35
CA GLY A 123 11.78 14.53 15.61
C GLY A 123 13.11 14.87 14.94
N ALA A 124 14.24 14.76 15.66
CA ALA A 124 15.57 14.94 15.07
C ALA A 124 15.84 13.93 13.94
N PHE A 125 15.43 12.68 14.09
CA PHE A 125 15.54 11.66 13.03
C PHE A 125 14.73 12.03 11.79
N TYR A 126 13.50 12.55 11.94
CA TYR A 126 12.68 12.98 10.79
C TYR A 126 13.27 14.24 10.11
N GLY A 127 13.90 15.15 10.87
CA GLY A 127 14.67 16.24 10.28
C GLY A 127 15.85 15.75 9.43
N ILE A 128 16.52 14.68 9.87
CA ILE A 128 17.57 13.99 9.10
C ILE A 128 16.98 13.34 7.84
N GLN A 129 15.84 12.66 7.93
CA GLN A 129 15.17 12.09 6.75
C GLN A 129 14.76 13.15 5.74
N THR A 130 14.34 14.33 6.20
CA THR A 130 14.03 15.47 5.34
C THR A 130 15.28 15.98 4.62
N LEU A 131 16.41 16.15 5.32
CA LEU A 131 17.67 16.51 4.69
C LEU A 131 18.15 15.45 3.69
N ARG A 132 18.09 14.14 4.06
CA ARG A 132 18.42 13.01 3.18
C ARG A 132 17.67 13.09 1.85
N LYS A 133 16.34 13.26 1.93
CA LYS A 133 15.47 13.36 0.74
C LYS A 133 15.67 14.64 -0.06
N ALA A 134 16.14 15.72 0.58
CA ALA A 134 16.45 16.98 -0.08
C ALA A 134 17.80 16.96 -0.83
N LEU A 135 18.75 16.13 -0.41
CA LEU A 135 20.05 16.01 -1.09
C LEU A 135 19.90 15.43 -2.50
N PRO A 136 20.73 15.83 -3.46
CA PRO A 136 20.78 15.19 -4.77
C PRO A 136 21.40 13.80 -4.64
N HIS A 137 20.96 12.87 -5.50
CA HIS A 137 21.57 11.55 -5.64
C HIS A 137 22.62 11.59 -6.73
N LEU A 138 23.90 11.60 -6.34
CA LEU A 138 25.02 11.71 -7.26
C LEU A 138 25.35 10.34 -7.88
N SER A 139 25.76 10.34 -9.16
CA SER A 139 26.32 9.14 -9.79
C SER A 139 27.67 8.77 -9.16
N ASP A 140 28.10 7.50 -9.30
CA ASP A 140 29.36 7.00 -8.75
C ASP A 140 30.57 7.82 -9.20
N GLY A 141 30.54 8.37 -10.43
CA GLY A 141 31.58 9.26 -10.95
C GLY A 141 31.66 10.63 -10.24
N GLN A 142 30.59 11.06 -9.62
CA GLN A 142 30.46 12.37 -8.94
C GLN A 142 30.56 12.24 -7.41
N LYS A 143 30.18 11.08 -6.84
CA LYS A 143 30.23 10.81 -5.38
C LYS A 143 31.63 11.08 -4.83
N GLY A 144 31.70 11.80 -3.71
CA GLY A 144 32.94 12.17 -3.03
C GLY A 144 33.84 13.16 -3.78
N LYS A 145 33.36 13.75 -4.88
CA LYS A 145 34.12 14.71 -5.72
C LYS A 145 33.40 16.03 -5.92
N THR A 146 32.08 15.99 -6.00
CA THR A 146 31.26 17.19 -6.29
C THR A 146 30.69 17.77 -5.01
N PRO A 147 30.99 19.03 -4.63
CA PRO A 147 30.31 19.71 -3.55
C PRO A 147 28.81 19.86 -3.81
N VAL A 148 28.01 19.82 -2.75
CA VAL A 148 26.56 19.99 -2.81
C VAL A 148 26.17 21.28 -2.11
N THR A 149 25.42 22.13 -2.78
CA THR A 149 24.87 23.36 -2.19
C THR A 149 23.51 23.09 -1.58
N VAL A 150 23.32 23.54 -0.34
CA VAL A 150 22.04 23.51 0.37
C VAL A 150 21.55 24.95 0.53
N PRO A 151 20.41 25.33 -0.07
CA PRO A 151 19.93 26.71 -0.02
C PRO A 151 19.60 27.11 1.41
N ALA A 152 19.83 28.38 1.75
CA ALA A 152 19.43 28.93 3.03
C ALA A 152 17.91 28.81 3.18
N THR A 153 17.47 28.01 4.17
CA THR A 153 16.07 27.57 4.32
C THR A 153 15.78 27.32 5.80
N ARG A 154 14.55 27.60 6.20
CA ARG A 154 14.00 27.18 7.48
C ARG A 154 12.86 26.20 7.23
N VAL A 155 12.88 25.07 7.93
CA VAL A 155 11.81 24.06 7.92
C VAL A 155 11.30 23.93 9.35
N SER A 156 9.97 23.96 9.54
CA SER A 156 9.30 23.63 10.80
C SER A 156 8.25 22.57 10.49
N ASP A 157 8.32 21.45 11.20
CA ASP A 157 7.52 20.29 10.83
C ASP A 157 7.15 19.40 12.01
N ALA A 158 6.04 18.68 11.90
CA ALA A 158 5.61 17.65 12.83
C ALA A 158 4.54 16.78 12.17
N PRO A 159 4.41 15.49 12.55
CA PRO A 159 3.39 14.61 11.99
C PRO A 159 1.98 15.03 12.39
N ARG A 160 0.99 14.65 11.56
CA ARG A 160 -0.44 14.80 11.86
C ARG A 160 -0.90 13.75 12.86
N PHE A 161 -0.52 12.49 12.63
CA PHE A 161 -0.94 11.36 13.46
C PHE A 161 0.23 10.79 14.28
N GLY A 162 -0.07 10.42 15.52
CA GLY A 162 0.87 9.72 16.40
C GLY A 162 1.07 8.25 16.01
N TYR A 163 0.07 7.61 15.42
CA TYR A 163 0.15 6.26 14.86
C TYR A 163 0.23 6.35 13.33
N ARG A 164 1.35 5.95 12.77
CA ARG A 164 1.61 5.90 11.33
C ARG A 164 2.11 4.50 11.00
N GLY A 165 1.17 3.63 10.59
CA GLY A 165 1.41 2.19 10.47
C GLY A 165 1.62 1.71 9.05
N MET A 166 2.30 0.56 8.98
CA MET A 166 2.29 -0.34 7.84
C MET A 166 2.46 -1.77 8.34
N GLU A 167 1.63 -2.67 7.84
CA GLU A 167 1.63 -4.09 8.18
C GLU A 167 2.44 -4.88 7.15
N LEU A 168 3.01 -6.00 7.60
CA LEU A 168 3.58 -7.05 6.76
C LEU A 168 3.14 -8.41 7.26
N ASP A 169 2.40 -9.13 6.44
CA ASP A 169 2.09 -10.53 6.63
C ASP A 169 3.32 -11.41 6.32
N VAL A 170 3.76 -12.15 7.31
CA VAL A 170 4.84 -13.15 7.16
C VAL A 170 4.34 -14.57 7.37
N ALA A 171 3.04 -14.72 7.63
CA ALA A 171 2.41 -16.01 7.88
C ALA A 171 2.07 -16.73 6.58
N ARG A 172 1.45 -16.05 5.60
CA ARG A 172 1.12 -16.66 4.31
C ARG A 172 2.39 -16.96 3.52
N HIS A 173 3.33 -16.00 3.43
CA HIS A 173 4.67 -16.28 2.93
C HIS A 173 5.74 -15.78 3.90
N PHE A 174 6.62 -16.69 4.31
CA PHE A 174 7.69 -16.35 5.27
C PHE A 174 8.71 -15.38 4.67
N VAL A 175 9.02 -14.33 5.41
CA VAL A 175 10.01 -13.31 5.05
C VAL A 175 11.23 -13.44 5.94
N ALA A 176 12.42 -13.57 5.35
CA ALA A 176 13.66 -13.71 6.10
C ALA A 176 13.97 -12.49 6.98
N PRO A 177 14.66 -12.65 8.14
CA PRO A 177 14.95 -11.55 9.08
C PRO A 177 15.61 -10.33 8.46
N ASP A 178 16.56 -10.51 7.52
CA ASP A 178 17.22 -9.40 6.84
C ASP A 178 16.27 -8.62 5.92
N SER A 179 15.31 -9.32 5.31
CA SER A 179 14.27 -8.68 4.50
C SER A 179 13.28 -7.91 5.38
N VAL A 180 12.97 -8.40 6.59
CA VAL A 180 12.17 -7.65 7.57
C VAL A 180 12.90 -6.37 7.99
N LYS A 181 14.21 -6.41 8.22
CA LYS A 181 15.02 -5.22 8.50
C LYS A 181 15.00 -4.24 7.33
N ARG A 182 15.08 -4.74 6.10
CA ARG A 182 14.97 -3.91 4.90
C ARG A 182 13.57 -3.27 4.77
N PHE A 183 12.52 -3.96 5.18
CA PHE A 183 11.18 -3.37 5.29
C PHE A 183 11.14 -2.24 6.33
N ILE A 184 11.78 -2.41 7.48
CA ILE A 184 11.92 -1.36 8.50
C ILE A 184 12.67 -0.14 7.94
N ASP A 185 13.71 -0.32 7.11
CA ASP A 185 14.39 0.79 6.44
C ASP A 185 13.47 1.53 5.46
N LEU A 186 12.59 0.79 4.75
CA LEU A 186 11.56 1.37 3.90
C LEU A 186 10.56 2.21 4.72
N LEU A 187 10.11 1.70 5.86
CA LEU A 187 9.23 2.44 6.77
C LEU A 187 9.90 3.73 7.27
N ALA A 188 11.16 3.64 7.72
CA ALA A 188 11.93 4.79 8.19
C ALA A 188 12.08 5.89 7.13
N LEU A 189 12.32 5.51 5.87
CA LEU A 189 12.38 6.44 4.74
C LEU A 189 11.08 7.22 4.54
N HIS A 190 9.93 6.61 4.84
CA HIS A 190 8.61 7.20 4.69
C HIS A 190 8.05 7.84 5.98
N ASN A 191 8.89 7.99 7.01
CA ASN A 191 8.51 8.55 8.32
C ASN A 191 7.36 7.75 9.00
N ILE A 192 7.24 6.46 8.70
CA ILE A 192 6.31 5.53 9.33
C ILE A 192 6.93 5.06 10.65
N ASN A 193 6.16 5.08 11.74
CA ASN A 193 6.68 4.82 13.09
C ASN A 193 6.07 3.58 13.77
N ARG A 194 5.21 2.84 13.07
CA ARG A 194 4.63 1.58 13.56
C ARG A 194 4.79 0.50 12.50
N PHE A 195 5.45 -0.57 12.88
CA PHE A 195 5.54 -1.79 12.11
C PHE A 195 4.57 -2.81 12.72
N HIS A 196 3.46 -3.07 12.06
CA HIS A 196 2.53 -4.12 12.41
C HIS A 196 3.02 -5.43 11.78
N TRP A 197 3.37 -6.41 12.60
CA TRP A 197 3.98 -7.66 12.17
C TRP A 197 3.02 -8.81 12.39
N HIS A 198 2.36 -9.25 11.29
CA HIS A 198 1.40 -10.36 11.30
C HIS A 198 2.15 -11.69 11.31
N LEU A 199 2.25 -12.28 12.50
CA LEU A 199 3.15 -13.40 12.82
C LEU A 199 2.49 -14.78 12.73
N THR A 200 1.15 -14.85 12.73
CA THR A 200 0.41 -16.12 12.83
C THR A 200 -0.85 -16.10 11.99
N ASP A 201 -1.07 -17.18 11.24
CA ASP A 201 -2.26 -17.40 10.45
C ASP A 201 -2.44 -18.90 10.15
N ASP A 202 -3.51 -19.28 9.44
CA ASP A 202 -3.85 -20.65 9.06
C ASP A 202 -2.73 -21.37 8.29
N GLN A 203 -1.93 -20.63 7.51
CA GLN A 203 -0.90 -21.16 6.63
C GLN A 203 0.49 -21.16 7.27
N GLY A 204 0.63 -20.62 8.48
CA GLY A 204 1.90 -20.65 9.18
C GLY A 204 1.94 -19.89 10.50
N TRP A 205 2.56 -20.49 11.47
CA TRP A 205 2.94 -19.88 12.74
C TRP A 205 4.42 -19.47 12.69
N ARG A 206 4.75 -18.19 12.85
CA ARG A 206 6.10 -17.68 12.54
C ARG A 206 6.94 -17.26 13.76
N ILE A 207 6.42 -17.28 14.97
CA ILE A 207 7.17 -16.88 16.16
C ILE A 207 7.43 -18.07 17.09
N GLU A 208 8.68 -18.19 17.57
CA GLU A 208 9.03 -19.20 18.57
C GLU A 208 8.35 -18.92 19.90
N ILE A 209 7.57 -19.89 20.38
CA ILE A 209 7.01 -19.94 21.73
C ILE A 209 7.62 -21.17 22.43
N LYS A 210 8.52 -20.94 23.38
CA LYS A 210 9.30 -22.01 24.00
C LYS A 210 8.46 -23.01 24.75
N ARG A 211 7.33 -22.56 25.31
CA ARG A 211 6.38 -23.42 25.99
C ARG A 211 5.61 -24.33 25.03
N TYR A 212 5.49 -23.94 23.77
CA TYR A 212 4.78 -24.65 22.73
C TYR A 212 5.65 -24.94 21.50
N PRO A 213 6.68 -25.80 21.60
CA PRO A 213 7.69 -26.00 20.55
C PRO A 213 7.10 -26.56 19.24
N ARG A 214 5.95 -27.26 19.29
CA ARG A 214 5.29 -27.76 18.07
C ARG A 214 4.73 -26.66 17.19
N LEU A 215 4.52 -25.45 17.71
CA LEU A 215 4.12 -24.29 16.88
C LEU A 215 5.15 -24.00 15.79
N THR A 216 6.46 -24.19 16.09
CA THR A 216 7.52 -23.97 15.10
C THR A 216 7.97 -25.25 14.39
N THR A 217 7.83 -26.44 15.02
CA THR A 217 8.21 -27.69 14.34
C THR A 217 7.13 -28.27 13.44
N VAL A 218 5.87 -27.94 13.69
CA VAL A 218 4.69 -28.34 12.88
C VAL A 218 4.01 -27.12 12.27
N GLY A 219 3.55 -26.18 13.10
CA GLY A 219 2.73 -25.06 12.67
C GLY A 219 3.44 -24.09 11.70
N SER A 220 4.78 -24.06 11.67
CA SER A 220 5.53 -23.22 10.74
C SER A 220 5.73 -23.83 9.35
N GLN A 221 5.25 -25.05 9.10
CA GLN A 221 5.56 -25.81 7.89
C GLN A 221 4.28 -26.24 7.19
N ARG A 222 4.15 -25.99 5.88
CA ARG A 222 3.13 -26.58 5.02
C ARG A 222 3.77 -27.39 3.88
N ALA A 223 3.11 -28.44 3.43
CA ALA A 223 3.67 -29.38 2.46
C ALA A 223 3.81 -28.78 1.05
N GLN A 224 2.93 -27.86 0.69
CA GLN A 224 2.86 -27.22 -0.63
C GLN A 224 1.99 -25.96 -0.55
N THR A 225 1.96 -25.18 -1.63
CA THR A 225 1.11 -23.99 -1.73
C THR A 225 0.23 -24.08 -2.98
N VAL A 226 -1.02 -23.63 -2.87
CA VAL A 226 -1.92 -23.53 -4.02
C VAL A 226 -1.38 -22.55 -5.05
N ILE A 227 -1.57 -22.86 -6.34
CA ILE A 227 -1.22 -21.99 -7.46
C ILE A 227 -2.45 -21.19 -7.85
N GLY A 228 -2.27 -19.88 -8.01
CA GLY A 228 -3.34 -18.96 -8.41
C GLY A 228 -4.48 -18.88 -7.41
N HIS A 229 -5.64 -18.40 -7.86
CA HIS A 229 -6.81 -18.16 -7.02
C HIS A 229 -7.53 -19.48 -6.66
N ASN A 230 -6.93 -20.27 -5.76
CA ASN A 230 -7.47 -21.55 -5.27
C ASN A 230 -7.88 -22.51 -6.39
N THR A 231 -7.02 -22.64 -7.39
CA THR A 231 -7.31 -23.46 -8.60
C THR A 231 -7.41 -24.96 -8.32
N GLY A 232 -7.11 -25.42 -7.10
CA GLY A 232 -6.95 -26.82 -6.75
C GLY A 232 -5.66 -27.47 -7.25
N LYS A 233 -4.79 -26.70 -7.91
CA LYS A 233 -3.43 -27.12 -8.30
C LYS A 233 -2.43 -26.59 -7.28
N TYR A 234 -1.39 -27.37 -7.01
CA TYR A 234 -0.38 -27.05 -6.02
C TYR A 234 1.02 -27.09 -6.63
N ASP A 235 1.95 -26.33 -6.01
CA ASP A 235 3.33 -26.25 -6.47
C ASP A 235 4.19 -27.46 -6.08
N GLY A 236 3.69 -28.33 -5.19
CA GLY A 236 4.40 -29.51 -4.70
C GLY A 236 5.68 -29.22 -3.92
N ARG A 237 5.84 -27.97 -3.40
CA ARG A 237 7.04 -27.52 -2.70
C ARG A 237 6.71 -27.17 -1.25
N PRO A 238 7.44 -27.75 -0.27
CA PRO A 238 7.31 -27.35 1.12
C PRO A 238 7.61 -25.87 1.29
N HIS A 239 6.79 -25.18 2.10
CA HIS A 239 7.01 -23.81 2.50
C HIS A 239 7.00 -23.69 4.01
N GLY A 240 7.98 -22.97 4.57
CA GLY A 240 8.06 -22.80 6.02
C GLY A 240 9.14 -21.84 6.44
N GLY A 241 9.19 -21.63 7.74
CA GLY A 241 10.13 -20.74 8.41
C GLY A 241 9.51 -20.14 9.66
N PHE A 242 10.34 -19.71 10.58
CA PHE A 242 9.94 -19.00 11.79
C PHE A 242 11.09 -18.13 12.31
N TYR A 243 10.76 -17.23 13.21
CA TYR A 243 11.73 -16.40 13.90
C TYR A 243 11.95 -16.94 15.31
N THR A 244 13.21 -17.12 15.69
CA THR A 244 13.55 -17.35 17.10
C THR A 244 13.25 -16.10 17.92
N GLN A 245 13.05 -16.25 19.21
CA GLN A 245 12.85 -15.09 20.09
C GLN A 245 14.02 -14.11 20.06
N GLU A 246 15.24 -14.61 19.83
CA GLU A 246 16.43 -13.78 19.68
C GLU A 246 16.37 -12.94 18.39
N GLN A 247 15.98 -13.55 17.26
CA GLN A 247 15.77 -12.83 16.01
C GLN A 247 14.66 -11.78 16.14
N CYS A 248 13.57 -12.08 16.84
CA CYS A 248 12.52 -11.09 17.13
C CYS A 248 13.07 -9.91 17.94
N ARG A 249 13.84 -10.15 19.01
CA ARG A 249 14.47 -9.07 19.80
C ARG A 249 15.45 -8.25 18.98
N ASP A 250 16.20 -8.88 18.08
CA ASP A 250 17.11 -8.18 17.17
C ASP A 250 16.37 -7.26 16.21
N ILE A 251 15.28 -7.73 15.62
CA ILE A 251 14.41 -6.92 14.76
C ILE A 251 13.77 -5.76 15.54
N VAL A 252 13.26 -6.02 16.74
CA VAL A 252 12.70 -4.98 17.62
C VAL A 252 13.74 -3.89 17.92
N ARG A 253 14.97 -4.27 18.26
CA ARG A 253 16.07 -3.33 18.50
C ARG A 253 16.40 -2.52 17.25
N TYR A 254 16.50 -3.18 16.09
CA TYR A 254 16.77 -2.55 14.79
C TYR A 254 15.72 -1.49 14.43
N ALA A 255 14.44 -1.81 14.67
CA ALA A 255 13.32 -0.88 14.49
C ALA A 255 13.40 0.30 15.48
N ALA A 256 13.66 0.03 16.75
CA ALA A 256 13.75 1.05 17.80
C ALA A 256 14.88 2.07 17.53
N GLU A 257 16.00 1.66 16.94
CA GLU A 257 17.07 2.56 16.51
C GLU A 257 16.58 3.57 15.46
N ARG A 258 15.54 3.23 14.69
CA ARG A 258 14.88 4.08 13.66
C ARG A 258 13.59 4.75 14.15
N ASN A 259 13.38 4.75 15.48
CA ASN A 259 12.18 5.27 16.12
C ASN A 259 10.87 4.58 15.64
N ILE A 260 10.96 3.30 15.28
CA ILE A 260 9.83 2.47 14.87
C ILE A 260 9.50 1.48 15.99
N THR A 261 8.24 1.45 16.41
CA THR A 261 7.72 0.46 17.35
C THR A 261 7.15 -0.72 16.57
N VAL A 262 7.61 -1.94 16.90
CA VAL A 262 7.05 -3.18 16.34
C VAL A 262 5.83 -3.58 17.16
N ILE A 263 4.68 -3.74 16.50
CA ILE A 263 3.43 -4.23 17.08
C ILE A 263 3.26 -5.66 16.60
N PRO A 264 3.43 -6.67 17.47
CA PRO A 264 3.21 -8.05 17.08
C PRO A 264 1.71 -8.34 16.97
N GLU A 265 1.33 -9.16 15.98
CA GLU A 265 0.00 -9.75 15.92
C GLU A 265 0.07 -11.25 16.16
N ILE A 266 -0.80 -11.71 17.08
CA ILE A 266 -1.16 -13.11 17.30
C ILE A 266 -2.66 -13.16 17.05
N ASP A 267 -3.06 -13.58 15.88
CA ASP A 267 -4.45 -13.61 15.50
C ASP A 267 -5.22 -14.68 16.27
N LEU A 268 -6.37 -14.32 16.81
CA LEU A 268 -7.25 -15.21 17.57
C LEU A 268 -8.70 -14.66 17.63
N PRO A 269 -9.71 -15.52 17.79
CA PRO A 269 -9.66 -16.97 17.86
C PRO A 269 -9.76 -17.66 16.49
N GLY A 270 -9.98 -16.91 15.40
CA GLY A 270 -9.85 -17.32 14.00
C GLY A 270 -8.40 -17.44 13.57
N HIS A 271 -8.15 -17.79 12.29
CA HIS A 271 -6.82 -17.87 11.67
C HIS A 271 -5.78 -18.68 12.46
N MET A 272 -6.24 -19.75 13.12
CA MET A 272 -5.45 -20.56 14.05
C MET A 272 -5.16 -21.99 13.59
N VAL A 273 -5.44 -22.34 12.32
CA VAL A 273 -5.28 -23.72 11.85
C VAL A 273 -3.84 -24.21 11.96
N ALA A 274 -2.84 -23.35 11.77
CA ALA A 274 -1.44 -23.73 11.98
C ALA A 274 -1.16 -24.12 13.46
N ALA A 275 -1.76 -23.40 14.41
CA ALA A 275 -1.70 -23.76 15.83
C ALA A 275 -2.48 -25.04 16.14
N LEU A 276 -3.65 -25.22 15.53
CA LEU A 276 -4.47 -26.44 15.66
C LEU A 276 -3.76 -27.67 15.08
N ALA A 277 -3.04 -27.54 13.97
CA ALA A 277 -2.20 -28.60 13.42
C ALA A 277 -1.09 -29.01 14.39
N ALA A 278 -0.56 -28.07 15.14
CA ALA A 278 0.44 -28.32 16.18
C ALA A 278 -0.19 -28.90 17.46
N TYR A 279 -1.34 -28.42 17.89
CA TYR A 279 -2.04 -28.78 19.14
C TYR A 279 -3.54 -29.01 18.88
N PRO A 280 -3.91 -30.18 18.33
CA PRO A 280 -5.27 -30.46 17.88
C PRO A 280 -6.34 -30.38 18.99
N GLU A 281 -5.94 -30.60 20.24
CA GLU A 281 -6.80 -30.49 21.41
C GLU A 281 -7.37 -29.10 21.66
N LEU A 282 -6.79 -28.05 21.03
CA LEU A 282 -7.27 -26.66 21.12
C LEU A 282 -8.46 -26.39 20.21
N GLY A 283 -8.74 -27.27 19.23
CA GLY A 283 -9.87 -27.13 18.32
C GLY A 283 -11.14 -27.83 18.81
N CYS A 284 -12.27 -27.45 18.25
CA CYS A 284 -13.59 -28.02 18.64
C CYS A 284 -13.73 -29.49 18.30
N THR A 285 -13.13 -29.99 17.21
CA THR A 285 -13.22 -31.38 16.74
C THR A 285 -12.12 -32.28 17.33
N GLY A 286 -11.01 -31.67 17.85
CA GLY A 286 -9.85 -32.40 18.31
C GLY A 286 -8.94 -32.93 17.20
N GLY A 287 -9.20 -32.56 15.97
CA GLY A 287 -8.40 -32.87 14.78
C GLY A 287 -8.75 -34.24 14.14
N PRO A 288 -7.88 -34.74 13.24
CA PRO A 288 -6.60 -34.15 12.85
C PRO A 288 -6.75 -32.84 12.05
N TYR A 289 -5.78 -31.93 12.20
CA TYR A 289 -5.68 -30.71 11.41
C TYR A 289 -4.33 -30.67 10.67
N GLU A 290 -4.32 -30.03 9.52
CA GLU A 290 -3.10 -29.78 8.74
C GLU A 290 -2.92 -28.27 8.54
N VAL A 291 -1.67 -27.80 8.51
CA VAL A 291 -1.36 -26.42 8.15
C VAL A 291 -1.92 -26.16 6.75
N ARG A 292 -2.73 -25.09 6.58
CA ARG A 292 -3.42 -24.83 5.32
C ARG A 292 -2.45 -24.60 4.18
N GLN A 293 -2.81 -25.10 3.01
CA GLN A 293 -2.03 -25.04 1.78
C GLN A 293 -2.68 -24.12 0.73
N PHE A 294 -3.80 -23.50 1.06
CA PHE A 294 -4.62 -22.64 0.21
C PHE A 294 -5.17 -21.45 1.00
N TRP A 295 -5.75 -20.48 0.30
CA TRP A 295 -6.15 -19.19 0.86
C TRP A 295 -7.61 -19.16 1.28
N GLY A 296 -7.97 -18.13 2.07
CA GLY A 296 -9.32 -17.86 2.53
C GLY A 296 -9.57 -18.27 3.98
N VAL A 297 -10.79 -18.05 4.46
CA VAL A 297 -11.22 -18.26 5.84
C VAL A 297 -11.37 -19.76 6.15
N ALA A 298 -10.91 -20.20 7.32
CA ALA A 298 -11.03 -21.57 7.80
C ALA A 298 -12.22 -21.73 8.75
N ASP A 299 -12.98 -22.83 8.61
CA ASP A 299 -14.05 -23.15 9.56
C ASP A 299 -13.54 -23.50 10.96
N ASP A 300 -12.31 -24.04 11.04
CA ASP A 300 -11.73 -24.52 12.29
C ASP A 300 -11.00 -23.38 13.03
N VAL A 301 -11.49 -23.08 14.21
CA VAL A 301 -11.03 -21.99 15.09
C VAL A 301 -10.73 -22.55 16.48
N LEU A 302 -10.09 -21.76 17.35
CA LEU A 302 -9.88 -22.16 18.76
C LEU A 302 -11.23 -22.51 19.43
N CYS A 303 -11.24 -23.60 20.19
CA CYS A 303 -12.41 -24.02 20.95
C CYS A 303 -12.59 -23.15 22.20
N ALA A 304 -13.44 -22.14 22.12
CA ALA A 304 -13.67 -21.18 23.20
C ALA A 304 -14.28 -21.81 24.48
N GLY A 305 -14.89 -22.99 24.37
CA GLY A 305 -15.37 -23.76 25.53
C GLY A 305 -14.30 -24.67 26.17
N ASN A 306 -13.06 -24.63 25.70
CA ASN A 306 -11.98 -25.47 26.23
C ASN A 306 -11.06 -24.64 27.15
N PRO A 307 -10.93 -24.98 28.45
CA PRO A 307 -10.03 -24.24 29.36
C PRO A 307 -8.58 -24.15 28.90
N LYS A 308 -8.09 -25.18 28.17
CA LYS A 308 -6.73 -25.16 27.60
C LYS A 308 -6.52 -24.07 26.55
N THR A 309 -7.58 -23.60 25.93
CA THR A 309 -7.50 -22.46 24.98
C THR A 309 -7.06 -21.19 25.70
N TYR A 310 -7.62 -20.91 26.86
CA TYR A 310 -7.24 -19.74 27.65
C TYR A 310 -5.83 -19.87 28.21
N GLU A 311 -5.46 -21.05 28.72
CA GLU A 311 -4.07 -21.33 29.15
C GLU A 311 -3.08 -21.16 27.99
N PHE A 312 -3.45 -21.59 26.78
CA PHE A 312 -2.63 -21.39 25.58
C PHE A 312 -2.47 -19.89 25.25
N ILE A 313 -3.54 -19.14 25.21
CA ILE A 313 -3.54 -17.70 24.94
C ILE A 313 -2.64 -16.98 25.94
N ASP A 314 -2.84 -17.21 27.23
CA ASP A 314 -2.06 -16.58 28.30
C ASP A 314 -0.57 -16.87 28.16
N ASN A 315 -0.20 -18.14 27.96
CA ASN A 315 1.18 -18.54 27.84
C ASN A 315 1.87 -17.98 26.58
N VAL A 316 1.15 -17.86 25.46
CA VAL A 316 1.68 -17.24 24.23
C VAL A 316 1.89 -15.75 24.46
N LEU A 317 0.89 -15.05 24.99
CA LEU A 317 0.97 -13.61 25.25
C LEU A 317 2.04 -13.26 26.30
N ASP A 318 2.26 -14.12 27.30
CA ASP A 318 3.36 -13.99 28.27
C ASP A 318 4.74 -13.97 27.62
N GLU A 319 4.98 -14.82 26.61
CA GLU A 319 6.25 -14.83 25.90
C GLU A 319 6.35 -13.65 24.92
N VAL A 320 5.26 -13.31 24.23
CA VAL A 320 5.20 -12.18 23.31
C VAL A 320 5.50 -10.85 24.04
N THR A 321 4.91 -10.61 25.20
CA THR A 321 5.13 -9.37 25.97
C THR A 321 6.57 -9.21 26.50
N LYS A 322 7.30 -10.31 26.67
CA LYS A 322 8.75 -10.30 27.03
C LYS A 322 9.66 -9.99 25.84
N ILE A 323 9.17 -10.15 24.63
CA ILE A 323 9.93 -9.89 23.40
C ILE A 323 9.66 -8.47 22.89
N PHE A 324 8.39 -8.06 22.87
CA PHE A 324 7.94 -6.81 22.28
C PHE A 324 7.61 -5.76 23.37
N PRO A 325 8.34 -4.63 23.40
CA PRO A 325 8.10 -3.58 24.40
C PRO A 325 6.92 -2.65 24.03
N SER A 326 6.25 -2.91 22.92
CA SER A 326 5.10 -2.12 22.47
C SER A 326 4.01 -2.04 23.53
N THR A 327 3.39 -0.87 23.68
CA THR A 327 2.17 -0.72 24.49
C THR A 327 1.01 -1.53 23.90
N TYR A 328 1.03 -1.76 22.60
CA TYR A 328 -0.01 -2.49 21.90
C TYR A 328 0.45 -3.90 21.50
N VAL A 329 -0.47 -4.86 21.62
CA VAL A 329 -0.41 -6.16 20.98
C VAL A 329 -1.66 -6.29 20.12
N HIS A 330 -1.50 -6.62 18.84
CA HIS A 330 -2.62 -6.89 17.96
C HIS A 330 -3.05 -8.35 18.16
N ILE A 331 -4.34 -8.58 18.33
CA ILE A 331 -4.89 -9.91 18.66
C ILE A 331 -5.80 -10.44 17.54
N GLY A 332 -5.80 -9.82 16.37
CA GLY A 332 -6.66 -10.18 15.26
C GLY A 332 -8.13 -9.94 15.55
N GLY A 333 -8.90 -10.99 15.61
CA GLY A 333 -10.33 -10.99 15.93
C GLY A 333 -11.24 -11.00 14.72
N ASP A 334 -10.68 -11.00 13.52
CA ASP A 334 -11.36 -11.01 12.25
C ASP A 334 -11.78 -12.42 11.83
N GLU A 335 -12.71 -12.47 10.89
CA GLU A 335 -13.11 -13.62 10.09
C GLU A 335 -13.25 -14.96 10.87
N CYS A 336 -13.70 -14.91 12.11
CA CYS A 336 -13.90 -16.10 12.96
C CYS A 336 -15.28 -16.74 12.69
N PRO A 337 -15.39 -17.85 11.93
CA PRO A 337 -16.66 -18.53 11.71
C PRO A 337 -17.22 -19.13 13.00
N LYS A 338 -18.52 -19.06 13.18
CA LYS A 338 -19.23 -19.52 14.38
C LYS A 338 -19.75 -20.97 14.26
N ASP A 339 -19.63 -21.61 13.11
CA ASP A 339 -20.24 -22.88 12.80
C ASP A 339 -19.74 -24.05 13.66
N ARG A 340 -18.42 -24.04 13.98
CA ARG A 340 -17.85 -25.03 14.91
C ARG A 340 -18.36 -24.81 16.31
N TRP A 341 -18.46 -23.57 16.78
CA TRP A 341 -18.94 -23.27 18.13
C TRP A 341 -20.43 -23.63 18.32
N LYS A 342 -21.27 -23.38 17.32
CA LYS A 342 -22.71 -23.76 17.35
C LYS A 342 -22.90 -25.25 17.55
N LYS A 343 -22.01 -26.07 17.02
CA LYS A 343 -22.08 -27.55 17.08
C LYS A 343 -21.23 -28.13 18.21
N CYS A 344 -20.36 -27.35 18.85
CA CYS A 344 -19.47 -27.85 19.89
C CYS A 344 -20.13 -27.92 21.27
N PRO A 345 -20.27 -29.10 21.89
CA PRO A 345 -20.90 -29.22 23.21
C PRO A 345 -20.19 -28.42 24.30
N LYS A 346 -18.85 -28.28 24.21
CA LYS A 346 -18.05 -27.50 25.16
C LYS A 346 -18.36 -26.01 25.04
N CYS A 347 -18.37 -25.47 23.80
CA CYS A 347 -18.68 -24.05 23.55
C CYS A 347 -20.14 -23.74 23.97
N GLN A 348 -21.09 -24.61 23.67
CA GLN A 348 -22.48 -24.42 24.07
C GLN A 348 -22.71 -24.55 25.58
N ALA A 349 -21.94 -25.39 26.28
CA ALA A 349 -21.96 -25.45 27.74
C ALA A 349 -21.36 -24.16 28.34
N PHE A 350 -20.26 -23.70 27.80
CA PHE A 350 -19.60 -22.48 28.22
C PHE A 350 -20.51 -21.24 28.06
N ILE A 351 -21.19 -21.10 26.92
CA ILE A 351 -22.19 -20.04 26.70
C ILE A 351 -23.24 -20.02 27.80
N ARG A 352 -23.81 -21.17 28.17
CA ARG A 352 -24.83 -21.26 29.26
C ARG A 352 -24.24 -20.94 30.63
N GLU A 353 -23.06 -21.45 30.94
CA GLU A 353 -22.38 -21.23 32.21
C GLU A 353 -22.01 -19.76 32.45
N HIS A 354 -21.61 -19.05 31.39
CA HIS A 354 -21.19 -17.66 31.46
C HIS A 354 -22.29 -16.66 31.04
N HIS A 355 -23.53 -17.12 30.85
CA HIS A 355 -24.67 -16.28 30.46
C HIS A 355 -24.42 -15.42 29.22
N LEU A 356 -23.88 -16.07 28.16
CA LEU A 356 -23.57 -15.46 26.88
C LEU A 356 -24.65 -15.69 25.82
N GLU A 357 -25.90 -15.91 26.23
CA GLU A 357 -27.03 -16.04 25.31
C GLU A 357 -27.20 -14.79 24.44
N ALA A 358 -27.88 -14.94 23.31
CA ALA A 358 -28.09 -13.84 22.37
C ALA A 358 -28.77 -12.63 23.06
N GLU A 359 -28.18 -11.46 22.90
CA GLU A 359 -28.64 -10.23 23.53
C GLU A 359 -28.18 -9.00 22.73
N GLY A 360 -28.98 -7.92 22.73
CA GLY A 360 -28.58 -6.64 22.14
C GLY A 360 -28.35 -6.68 20.62
N GLY A 361 -28.93 -7.68 19.91
CA GLY A 361 -28.73 -7.86 18.49
C GLY A 361 -27.52 -8.75 18.12
N HIS A 362 -26.78 -9.24 19.12
CA HIS A 362 -25.64 -10.14 18.96
C HIS A 362 -26.04 -11.60 19.25
N THR A 363 -25.48 -12.51 18.46
CA THR A 363 -25.65 -13.94 18.69
C THR A 363 -24.84 -14.40 19.92
N ALA A 364 -25.17 -15.57 20.44
CA ALA A 364 -24.44 -16.19 21.55
C ALA A 364 -22.97 -16.44 21.21
N GLU A 365 -22.69 -16.80 19.97
CA GLU A 365 -21.34 -17.08 19.50
C GLU A 365 -20.52 -15.77 19.27
N GLU A 366 -21.15 -14.68 18.87
CA GLU A 366 -20.48 -13.36 18.83
C GLU A 366 -20.10 -12.90 20.23
N ARG A 367 -21.00 -13.09 21.21
CA ARG A 367 -20.70 -12.80 22.61
C ARG A 367 -19.61 -13.75 23.17
N LEU A 368 -19.56 -14.98 22.73
CA LEU A 368 -18.48 -15.92 23.06
C LEU A 368 -17.14 -15.45 22.50
N GLN A 369 -17.12 -14.93 21.27
CA GLN A 369 -15.90 -14.32 20.71
C GLN A 369 -15.47 -13.08 21.52
N SER A 370 -16.39 -12.19 21.84
CA SER A 370 -16.13 -11.04 22.71
C SER A 370 -15.54 -11.47 24.08
N TYR A 371 -16.00 -12.60 24.62
CA TYR A 371 -15.44 -13.16 25.86
C TYR A 371 -13.97 -13.55 25.69
N VAL A 372 -13.61 -14.23 24.60
CA VAL A 372 -12.21 -14.62 24.31
C VAL A 372 -11.33 -13.36 24.13
N ILE A 373 -11.81 -12.37 23.40
CA ILE A 373 -11.13 -11.08 23.19
C ILE A 373 -10.92 -10.35 24.52
N ARG A 374 -11.94 -10.33 25.36
CA ARG A 374 -11.88 -9.70 26.70
C ARG A 374 -10.85 -10.40 27.58
N HIS A 375 -10.83 -11.74 27.58
CA HIS A 375 -9.83 -12.51 28.33
C HIS A 375 -8.41 -12.13 27.92
N ALA A 376 -8.11 -12.12 26.62
CA ALA A 376 -6.82 -11.71 26.11
C ALA A 376 -6.48 -10.24 26.49
N SER A 377 -7.47 -9.34 26.43
CA SER A 377 -7.31 -7.95 26.84
C SER A 377 -6.99 -7.80 28.34
N GLU A 378 -7.71 -8.51 29.21
CA GLU A 378 -7.51 -8.49 30.66
C GLU A 378 -6.12 -9.09 31.03
N HIS A 379 -5.71 -10.18 30.37
CA HIS A 379 -4.40 -10.75 30.56
C HIS A 379 -3.28 -9.77 30.16
N LEU A 380 -3.39 -9.16 28.97
CA LEU A 380 -2.42 -8.16 28.50
C LEU A 380 -2.38 -6.91 29.38
N ALA A 381 -3.51 -6.49 29.96
CA ALA A 381 -3.57 -5.36 30.86
C ALA A 381 -2.77 -5.59 32.14
N GLN A 382 -2.67 -6.84 32.64
CA GLN A 382 -1.80 -7.20 33.78
C GLN A 382 -0.33 -6.98 33.48
N HIS A 383 0.07 -7.02 32.19
CA HIS A 383 1.42 -6.72 31.71
C HIS A 383 1.57 -5.25 31.28
N GLY A 384 0.58 -4.37 31.56
CA GLY A 384 0.60 -2.97 31.17
C GLY A 384 0.46 -2.76 29.65
N ARG A 385 -0.15 -3.71 28.93
CA ARG A 385 -0.39 -3.67 27.49
C ARG A 385 -1.87 -3.40 27.18
N ARG A 386 -2.12 -2.95 25.96
CA ARG A 386 -3.46 -2.73 25.41
C ARG A 386 -3.61 -3.54 24.13
N ILE A 387 -4.83 -3.97 23.82
CA ILE A 387 -5.10 -4.67 22.57
C ILE A 387 -5.37 -3.69 21.42
N ILE A 388 -4.99 -4.11 20.23
CA ILE A 388 -5.58 -3.69 18.96
C ILE A 388 -6.28 -4.92 18.39
N GLY A 389 -7.42 -4.77 17.74
CA GLY A 389 -8.06 -5.83 16.97
C GLY A 389 -8.77 -5.26 15.75
N TRP A 390 -9.00 -6.12 14.75
CA TRP A 390 -9.78 -5.77 13.57
C TRP A 390 -11.20 -5.40 13.97
N ASP A 391 -11.95 -4.73 13.10
CA ASP A 391 -13.23 -4.11 13.49
C ASP A 391 -14.35 -5.12 13.84
N GLU A 392 -14.13 -6.44 13.65
CA GLU A 392 -14.99 -7.50 14.16
C GLU A 392 -15.00 -7.60 15.69
N ILE A 393 -14.01 -7.05 16.40
CA ILE A 393 -14.05 -6.99 17.87
C ILE A 393 -15.17 -6.11 18.43
N LEU A 394 -15.83 -5.33 17.56
CA LEU A 394 -17.07 -4.62 17.90
C LEU A 394 -18.25 -5.58 18.13
N GLU A 395 -18.22 -6.73 17.49
CA GLU A 395 -19.27 -7.74 17.59
C GLU A 395 -19.31 -8.37 19.00
N GLY A 396 -20.48 -8.36 19.64
CA GLY A 396 -20.65 -8.90 21.00
C GLY A 396 -20.12 -7.99 22.13
N GLY A 397 -19.63 -6.80 21.83
CA GLY A 397 -19.18 -5.77 22.76
C GLY A 397 -17.66 -5.65 22.91
N LEU A 398 -17.17 -4.43 22.89
CA LEU A 398 -15.76 -4.10 23.02
C LEU A 398 -15.19 -4.35 24.41
N ALA A 399 -13.97 -4.86 24.47
CA ALA A 399 -13.19 -4.89 25.72
C ALA A 399 -12.78 -3.46 26.13
N PRO A 400 -12.77 -3.14 27.43
CA PRO A 400 -12.38 -1.82 27.90
C PRO A 400 -10.98 -1.42 27.42
N GLY A 401 -10.86 -0.22 26.85
CA GLY A 401 -9.60 0.32 26.37
C GLY A 401 -9.04 -0.35 25.10
N ALA A 402 -9.80 -1.22 24.43
CA ALA A 402 -9.44 -1.77 23.13
C ALA A 402 -9.35 -0.68 22.07
N THR A 403 -8.38 -0.81 21.17
CA THR A 403 -8.26 0.01 19.96
C THR A 403 -8.77 -0.78 18.76
N VAL A 404 -9.62 -0.17 17.95
CA VAL A 404 -10.22 -0.83 16.78
C VAL A 404 -9.45 -0.47 15.52
N MET A 405 -9.04 -1.49 14.75
CA MET A 405 -8.45 -1.32 13.43
C MET A 405 -9.53 -1.57 12.37
N SER A 406 -9.98 -0.49 11.70
CA SER A 406 -11.15 -0.52 10.81
C SER A 406 -10.72 -0.83 9.37
N TRP A 407 -10.96 -2.07 8.90
CA TRP A 407 -10.55 -2.55 7.58
C TRP A 407 -11.70 -2.77 6.60
N ARG A 408 -12.90 -3.16 7.07
CA ARG A 408 -14.10 -3.37 6.24
C ARG A 408 -14.72 -2.08 5.71
N GLY A 409 -14.05 -0.96 5.91
CA GLY A 409 -14.46 0.40 5.55
C GLY A 409 -14.27 1.36 6.72
N GLU A 410 -15.02 2.46 6.75
CA GLU A 410 -14.90 3.49 7.79
C GLU A 410 -15.87 3.28 8.97
N LYS A 411 -16.90 2.45 8.77
CA LYS A 411 -18.01 2.30 9.73
C LYS A 411 -17.51 1.83 11.10
N GLY A 412 -16.66 0.81 11.15
CA GLY A 412 -16.14 0.27 12.40
C GLY A 412 -15.34 1.29 13.19
N GLY A 413 -14.47 2.07 12.51
CA GLY A 413 -13.71 3.14 13.15
C GLY A 413 -14.58 4.28 13.68
N ILE A 414 -15.64 4.65 12.94
CA ILE A 414 -16.62 5.67 13.37
C ILE A 414 -17.38 5.18 14.61
N GLU A 415 -17.80 3.93 14.63
CA GLU A 415 -18.52 3.32 15.76
C GLU A 415 -17.64 3.27 17.01
N ALA A 416 -16.39 2.81 16.87
CA ALA A 416 -15.41 2.80 17.95
C ALA A 416 -15.17 4.21 18.52
N ALA A 417 -14.89 5.18 17.64
CA ALA A 417 -14.63 6.57 18.05
C ALA A 417 -15.83 7.21 18.78
N LYS A 418 -17.06 6.97 18.30
CA LYS A 418 -18.29 7.45 18.95
C LYS A 418 -18.54 6.81 20.32
N SER A 419 -18.06 5.59 20.54
CA SER A 419 -18.13 4.89 21.83
C SER A 419 -16.97 5.22 22.77
N GLY A 420 -16.06 6.14 22.38
CA GLY A 420 -14.93 6.58 23.19
C GLY A 420 -13.71 5.66 23.12
N HIS A 421 -13.64 4.80 22.12
CA HIS A 421 -12.48 3.95 21.83
C HIS A 421 -11.61 4.52 20.72
N ASP A 422 -10.30 4.33 20.84
CA ASP A 422 -9.37 4.73 19.78
C ASP A 422 -9.57 3.88 18.51
N ALA A 423 -9.42 4.50 17.35
CA ALA A 423 -9.53 3.86 16.05
C ALA A 423 -8.30 4.13 15.19
N ILE A 424 -7.86 3.10 14.48
CA ILE A 424 -6.84 3.16 13.44
C ILE A 424 -7.52 2.82 12.11
N MET A 425 -7.40 3.70 11.13
CA MET A 425 -8.09 3.54 9.86
C MET A 425 -7.21 2.80 8.87
N THR A 426 -7.75 1.71 8.33
CA THR A 426 -7.08 0.88 7.31
C THR A 426 -8.08 0.27 6.31
N PRO A 427 -9.07 1.07 5.77
CA PRO A 427 -10.09 0.50 4.90
C PRO A 427 -9.48 -0.11 3.65
N ASN A 428 -9.88 -1.35 3.35
CA ASN A 428 -9.33 -2.17 2.27
C ASN A 428 -9.39 -1.47 0.90
N SER A 429 -10.44 -0.71 0.64
CA SER A 429 -10.62 0.04 -0.60
C SER A 429 -9.61 1.18 -0.84
N TYR A 430 -8.79 1.55 0.17
CA TYR A 430 -7.80 2.62 0.11
C TYR A 430 -6.41 2.24 0.58
N LEU A 431 -6.28 1.19 1.43
CA LEU A 431 -5.04 0.94 2.17
C LEU A 431 -4.58 -0.52 2.13
N TYR A 432 -5.21 -1.42 1.35
CA TYR A 432 -4.72 -2.78 1.12
C TYR A 432 -3.76 -2.79 -0.07
N PHE A 433 -2.47 -2.83 0.22
CA PHE A 433 -1.41 -2.75 -0.78
C PHE A 433 -1.12 -4.08 -1.48
N ASP A 434 -1.83 -5.12 -1.16
CA ASP A 434 -1.90 -6.39 -1.89
C ASP A 434 -2.83 -6.35 -3.11
N TYR A 435 -3.56 -5.23 -3.34
CA TYR A 435 -4.39 -5.00 -4.53
C TYR A 435 -3.56 -4.54 -5.72
N TYR A 436 -4.04 -4.82 -6.94
CA TYR A 436 -3.43 -4.36 -8.19
C TYR A 436 -3.24 -2.85 -8.24
N GLN A 437 -2.07 -2.42 -8.73
CA GLN A 437 -1.76 -1.00 -8.92
C GLN A 437 -2.18 -0.48 -10.31
N SER A 438 -2.33 -1.39 -11.28
CA SER A 438 -2.75 -1.10 -12.65
C SER A 438 -4.03 -1.84 -13.01
N LYS A 439 -4.80 -1.29 -13.96
CA LYS A 439 -5.95 -1.97 -14.58
C LYS A 439 -5.50 -3.06 -15.57
N ASN A 440 -4.29 -2.96 -16.10
CA ASN A 440 -3.71 -3.97 -16.97
C ASN A 440 -3.10 -5.11 -16.15
N THR A 441 -3.96 -5.93 -15.57
CA THR A 441 -3.56 -7.02 -14.67
C THR A 441 -2.78 -8.13 -15.36
N ALA A 442 -2.81 -8.20 -16.70
CA ALA A 442 -2.04 -9.19 -17.45
C ALA A 442 -0.51 -8.96 -17.36
N GLU A 443 -0.09 -7.73 -17.04
CA GLU A 443 1.32 -7.34 -16.89
C GLU A 443 1.73 -7.10 -15.43
N GLU A 444 0.78 -7.24 -14.51
CA GLU A 444 1.02 -7.15 -13.07
C GLU A 444 1.46 -8.49 -12.49
N PRO A 445 2.26 -8.49 -11.41
CA PRO A 445 2.36 -9.65 -10.56
C PRO A 445 0.96 -10.09 -10.08
N GLU A 446 0.75 -11.40 -9.94
CA GLU A 446 -0.50 -11.89 -9.38
C GLU A 446 -0.81 -11.24 -8.03
N ALA A 447 -2.05 -10.85 -7.81
CA ALA A 447 -2.53 -10.21 -6.60
C ALA A 447 -3.91 -10.79 -6.21
N ILE A 448 -4.36 -10.57 -4.99
CA ILE A 448 -5.66 -11.08 -4.52
C ILE A 448 -6.84 -10.57 -5.37
N GLY A 449 -6.67 -9.47 -6.06
CA GLY A 449 -7.69 -8.77 -6.83
C GLY A 449 -7.72 -7.29 -6.49
N GLY A 450 -8.86 -6.65 -6.67
CA GLY A 450 -9.06 -5.23 -6.40
C GLY A 450 -8.25 -4.32 -7.33
N TYR A 451 -8.43 -3.01 -7.17
CA TYR A 451 -7.66 -2.00 -7.90
C TYR A 451 -7.40 -0.81 -6.98
N LEU A 452 -6.16 -0.58 -6.65
CA LEU A 452 -5.74 0.48 -5.74
C LEU A 452 -4.54 1.24 -6.32
N PRO A 453 -4.76 2.21 -7.21
CA PRO A 453 -3.70 3.06 -7.76
C PRO A 453 -3.21 4.08 -6.72
N LEU A 454 -2.03 4.64 -6.99
CA LEU A 454 -1.38 5.67 -6.18
C LEU A 454 -2.31 6.84 -5.82
N GLU A 455 -3.08 7.31 -6.80
CA GLU A 455 -4.03 8.42 -6.67
C GLU A 455 -5.09 8.14 -5.59
N ARG A 456 -5.63 6.91 -5.59
CA ARG A 456 -6.68 6.52 -4.64
C ARG A 456 -6.18 6.48 -3.20
N VAL A 457 -4.94 6.00 -2.98
CA VAL A 457 -4.28 6.08 -1.68
C VAL A 457 -4.12 7.52 -1.24
N TYR A 458 -3.61 8.40 -2.12
CA TYR A 458 -3.39 9.82 -1.80
C TYR A 458 -4.68 10.58 -1.51
N ALA A 459 -5.78 10.21 -2.15
CA ALA A 459 -7.09 10.85 -1.98
C ALA A 459 -7.75 10.53 -0.63
N TYR A 460 -7.32 9.47 0.05
CA TYR A 460 -7.93 9.04 1.31
C TYR A 460 -7.79 10.07 2.42
N GLU A 461 -8.86 10.26 3.19
CA GLU A 461 -8.89 11.09 4.41
C GLU A 461 -9.22 10.21 5.62
N PRO A 462 -8.26 9.99 6.53
CA PRO A 462 -8.46 9.09 7.66
C PRO A 462 -9.50 9.53 8.69
N ILE A 463 -9.75 10.84 8.81
CA ILE A 463 -10.82 11.35 9.66
C ILE A 463 -12.05 11.59 8.78
N PRO A 464 -13.13 10.81 8.93
CA PRO A 464 -14.32 10.92 8.08
C PRO A 464 -14.95 12.32 8.12
N ASN A 465 -15.45 12.76 6.96
CA ASN A 465 -16.09 14.08 6.86
C ASN A 465 -17.30 14.19 7.80
N GLY A 466 -17.44 15.35 8.45
CA GLY A 466 -18.55 15.61 9.38
C GLY A 466 -18.33 15.03 10.78
N THR A 467 -17.16 14.49 11.07
CA THR A 467 -16.79 14.07 12.44
C THR A 467 -16.60 15.31 13.31
N ASP A 468 -17.25 15.34 14.48
CA ASP A 468 -17.04 16.39 15.48
C ASP A 468 -15.66 16.28 16.13
N GLU A 469 -15.20 17.36 16.76
CA GLU A 469 -13.84 17.44 17.32
C GLU A 469 -13.59 16.41 18.43
N THR A 470 -14.60 16.08 19.24
CA THR A 470 -14.47 15.11 20.33
C THR A 470 -14.26 13.71 19.76
N THR A 471 -15.09 13.32 18.83
CA THR A 471 -14.97 12.03 18.11
C THR A 471 -13.68 11.97 17.28
N ALA A 472 -13.27 13.07 16.62
CA ALA A 472 -12.07 13.13 15.80
C ALA A 472 -10.78 12.81 16.57
N ARG A 473 -10.72 13.08 17.87
CA ARG A 473 -9.54 12.78 18.72
C ARG A 473 -9.27 11.28 18.87
N HIS A 474 -10.29 10.45 18.67
CA HIS A 474 -10.16 9.00 18.74
C HIS A 474 -9.59 8.36 17.47
N PHE A 475 -9.55 9.08 16.35
CA PHE A 475 -8.83 8.60 15.16
C PHE A 475 -7.32 8.86 15.34
N ILE A 476 -6.64 7.90 16.00
CA ILE A 476 -5.24 8.08 16.42
C ILE A 476 -4.23 7.88 15.28
N GLY A 477 -4.66 7.32 14.14
CA GLY A 477 -3.78 7.08 13.01
C GLY A 477 -4.36 6.29 11.87
N VAL A 478 -3.47 5.94 10.96
CA VAL A 478 -3.79 5.24 9.71
C VAL A 478 -2.67 4.26 9.37
N GLN A 479 -3.04 3.11 8.80
CA GLN A 479 -2.14 2.04 8.43
C GLN A 479 -2.46 1.52 7.03
N ALA A 480 -1.45 1.05 6.28
CA ALA A 480 -1.62 0.22 5.10
C ALA A 480 -1.21 -1.22 5.40
N ASN A 481 -1.84 -2.17 4.72
CA ASN A 481 -1.61 -3.59 4.92
C ASN A 481 -1.06 -4.25 3.66
N ILE A 482 -0.15 -5.23 3.84
CA ILE A 482 0.40 -6.06 2.76
C ILE A 482 0.19 -7.53 3.12
N TRP A 483 -0.95 -8.08 2.73
CA TRP A 483 -1.25 -9.49 2.82
C TRP A 483 -0.48 -10.25 1.75
N THR A 484 0.08 -11.42 2.09
CA THR A 484 1.08 -12.08 1.22
C THR A 484 0.61 -13.37 0.56
N GLU A 485 -0.68 -13.66 0.50
CA GLU A 485 -1.21 -14.85 -0.18
C GLU A 485 -0.67 -14.99 -1.61
N TYR A 486 -0.62 -13.88 -2.34
CA TYR A 486 -0.16 -13.80 -3.72
C TYR A 486 1.20 -13.10 -3.87
N ILE A 487 1.91 -12.83 -2.77
CA ILE A 487 3.19 -12.13 -2.76
C ILE A 487 4.29 -13.04 -2.18
N PRO A 488 4.80 -14.00 -2.96
CA PRO A 488 5.70 -15.04 -2.43
C PRO A 488 7.14 -14.57 -2.18
N THR A 489 7.49 -13.35 -2.55
CA THR A 489 8.86 -12.83 -2.43
C THR A 489 8.90 -11.43 -1.83
N PHE A 490 9.97 -11.12 -1.12
CA PHE A 490 10.17 -9.77 -0.60
C PHE A 490 10.29 -8.70 -1.69
N ARG A 491 10.81 -9.05 -2.86
CA ARG A 491 10.79 -8.16 -4.03
C ARG A 491 9.36 -7.83 -4.49
N GLY A 492 8.43 -8.77 -4.34
CA GLY A 492 7.00 -8.53 -4.53
C GLY A 492 6.45 -7.55 -3.49
N VAL A 493 6.83 -7.71 -2.21
CA VAL A 493 6.45 -6.78 -1.13
C VAL A 493 6.93 -5.35 -1.45
N GLU A 494 8.18 -5.17 -1.88
CA GLU A 494 8.70 -3.86 -2.31
C GLU A 494 7.88 -3.27 -3.46
N TYR A 495 7.55 -4.08 -4.47
CA TYR A 495 6.74 -3.67 -5.62
C TYR A 495 5.35 -3.20 -5.19
N MET A 496 4.69 -3.98 -4.35
CA MET A 496 3.35 -3.68 -3.86
C MET A 496 3.33 -2.48 -2.91
N ALA A 497 4.37 -2.31 -2.08
CA ALA A 497 4.50 -1.16 -1.18
C ALA A 497 4.76 0.15 -1.93
N LEU A 498 5.63 0.13 -2.95
CA LEU A 498 6.17 1.34 -3.56
C LEU A 498 5.60 1.59 -4.97
N PRO A 499 5.20 2.83 -5.30
CA PRO A 499 5.34 4.06 -4.52
C PRO A 499 4.16 4.40 -3.59
N ARG A 500 3.19 3.49 -3.37
CA ARG A 500 1.99 3.78 -2.54
C ARG A 500 2.34 4.17 -1.10
N ALA A 501 3.45 3.66 -0.55
CA ALA A 501 3.97 4.10 0.75
C ALA A 501 4.32 5.60 0.79
N ALA A 502 4.69 6.21 -0.34
CA ALA A 502 4.89 7.65 -0.43
C ALA A 502 3.57 8.43 -0.27
N ALA A 503 2.48 7.96 -0.88
CA ALA A 503 1.15 8.53 -0.69
C ALA A 503 0.64 8.31 0.75
N LEU A 504 0.86 7.12 1.31
CA LEU A 504 0.57 6.82 2.73
C LEU A 504 1.30 7.80 3.65
N ALA A 505 2.60 8.05 3.43
CA ALA A 505 3.38 9.01 4.20
C ALA A 505 2.77 10.42 4.18
N GLU A 506 2.29 10.90 3.03
CA GLU A 506 1.63 12.21 2.92
C GLU A 506 0.32 12.28 3.71
N ILE A 507 -0.54 11.27 3.64
CA ILE A 507 -1.82 11.27 4.38
C ILE A 507 -1.63 11.11 5.89
N GLN A 508 -0.57 10.40 6.30
CA GLN A 508 -0.19 10.25 7.71
C GLN A 508 0.42 11.52 8.30
N TRP A 509 1.05 12.34 7.45
CA TRP A 509 1.83 13.49 7.86
C TRP A 509 1.09 14.81 7.75
N ARG A 510 0.29 14.99 6.68
CA ARG A 510 -0.33 16.27 6.34
C ARG A 510 -1.88 16.20 6.33
N PRO A 511 -2.57 17.25 6.80
CA PRO A 511 -4.02 17.33 6.70
C PRO A 511 -4.48 17.48 5.23
N ARG A 512 -5.69 16.99 4.91
CA ARG A 512 -6.26 17.00 3.56
C ARG A 512 -6.28 18.38 2.92
N GLY A 513 -6.65 19.42 3.68
CA GLY A 513 -6.84 20.78 3.15
C GLY A 513 -5.60 21.45 2.56
N VAL A 514 -4.41 20.90 2.82
CA VAL A 514 -3.13 21.40 2.30
C VAL A 514 -2.39 20.40 1.41
N ARG A 515 -3.03 19.25 1.07
CA ARG A 515 -2.47 18.25 0.16
C ARG A 515 -2.88 18.57 -1.28
N ASN A 516 -1.92 18.49 -2.21
CA ASN A 516 -2.13 18.68 -3.64
C ASN A 516 -1.48 17.52 -4.39
N TYR A 517 -2.29 16.75 -5.12
CA TYR A 517 -1.84 15.54 -5.82
C TYR A 517 -0.83 15.86 -6.93
N GLN A 518 -1.06 16.92 -7.72
CA GLN A 518 -0.15 17.29 -8.81
C GLN A 518 1.22 17.74 -8.28
N GLU A 519 1.26 18.50 -7.21
CA GLU A 519 2.51 18.86 -6.54
C GLU A 519 3.20 17.62 -5.95
N PHE A 520 2.44 16.67 -5.37
CA PHE A 520 2.97 15.40 -4.90
C PHE A 520 3.63 14.61 -6.02
N LEU A 521 2.98 14.48 -7.18
CA LEU A 521 3.55 13.81 -8.36
C LEU A 521 4.87 14.46 -8.79
N GLY A 522 4.97 15.79 -8.74
CA GLY A 522 6.19 16.52 -9.06
C GLY A 522 7.38 16.21 -8.11
N ARG A 523 7.13 15.71 -6.90
CA ARG A 523 8.15 15.32 -5.92
C ARG A 523 8.66 13.87 -6.08
N LEU A 524 7.85 12.99 -6.67
CA LEU A 524 8.15 11.57 -6.78
C LEU A 524 9.45 11.24 -7.55
N PRO A 525 9.81 11.92 -8.66
CA PRO A 525 11.03 11.58 -9.40
C PRO A 525 12.30 11.63 -8.55
N ARG A 526 12.39 12.57 -7.60
CA ARG A 526 13.51 12.64 -6.64
C ARG A 526 13.50 11.43 -5.69
N LEU A 527 12.35 11.07 -5.16
CA LEU A 527 12.20 9.90 -4.30
C LEU A 527 12.51 8.60 -5.06
N PHE A 528 12.12 8.50 -6.34
CA PHE A 528 12.48 7.34 -7.19
C PHE A 528 13.98 7.22 -7.44
N SER A 529 14.70 8.34 -7.48
CA SER A 529 16.18 8.29 -7.54
C SER A 529 16.76 7.64 -6.29
N LEU A 530 16.20 7.94 -5.12
CA LEU A 530 16.58 7.29 -3.87
C LEU A 530 16.18 5.81 -3.83
N TYR A 531 14.99 5.45 -4.33
CA TYR A 531 14.60 4.04 -4.45
C TYR A 531 15.57 3.25 -5.34
N LYS A 532 15.96 3.80 -6.48
CA LYS A 532 16.94 3.18 -7.40
C LYS A 532 18.29 2.99 -6.71
N GLU A 533 18.79 4.00 -5.99
CA GLU A 533 20.05 3.94 -5.27
C GLU A 533 20.03 2.88 -4.17
N GLN A 534 18.93 2.77 -3.44
CA GLN A 534 18.72 1.75 -2.40
C GLN A 534 18.38 0.36 -2.97
N GLY A 535 18.25 0.24 -4.31
CA GLY A 535 17.92 -1.01 -4.99
C GLY A 535 16.51 -1.54 -4.70
N TYR A 536 15.55 -0.67 -4.33
CA TYR A 536 14.15 -1.07 -4.13
C TYR A 536 13.48 -1.43 -5.44
N ASN A 537 12.68 -2.49 -5.42
CA ASN A 537 11.84 -2.91 -6.53
C ASN A 537 10.48 -2.19 -6.44
N PHE A 538 10.37 -1.01 -7.02
CA PHE A 538 9.13 -0.22 -6.98
C PHE A 538 8.34 -0.32 -8.29
N ALA A 539 7.01 -0.28 -8.21
CA ALA A 539 6.13 -0.21 -9.36
C ALA A 539 6.33 1.09 -10.15
N ARG A 540 6.31 0.99 -11.48
CA ARG A 540 6.67 2.09 -12.37
C ARG A 540 5.47 2.71 -13.08
N HIS A 541 4.25 2.49 -12.58
CA HIS A 541 3.00 3.02 -13.16
C HIS A 541 2.93 4.54 -13.23
N PHE A 542 3.77 5.22 -12.44
CA PHE A 542 4.00 6.66 -12.59
C PHE A 542 4.42 7.07 -14.01
N TYR A 543 5.10 6.17 -14.70
CA TYR A 543 5.60 6.39 -16.06
C TYR A 543 4.69 5.83 -17.14
N ASP A 544 3.57 5.21 -16.79
CA ASP A 544 2.65 4.62 -17.74
C ASP A 544 1.83 5.68 -18.47
N LEU A 545 1.36 5.30 -19.62
CA LEU A 545 0.39 6.05 -20.37
C LEU A 545 -1.01 5.75 -19.82
N HIS A 546 -1.71 6.77 -19.38
CA HIS A 546 -3.10 6.68 -18.97
C HIS A 546 -3.99 6.97 -20.15
N THR A 547 -4.92 6.06 -20.43
CA THR A 547 -5.90 6.18 -21.51
C THR A 547 -7.30 6.25 -20.93
N ASP A 548 -8.11 7.14 -21.48
CA ASP A 548 -9.53 7.21 -21.21
C ASP A 548 -10.30 7.21 -22.53
N TYR A 549 -11.31 6.36 -22.59
CA TYR A 549 -12.17 6.21 -23.75
C TYR A 549 -13.59 6.60 -23.33
N THR A 550 -14.08 7.71 -23.89
CA THR A 550 -15.41 8.21 -23.56
C THR A 550 -16.28 8.14 -24.81
N LEU A 551 -17.41 7.43 -24.73
CA LEU A 551 -18.40 7.43 -25.81
C LEU A 551 -19.00 8.83 -25.95
N VAL A 552 -19.03 9.34 -27.19
CA VAL A 552 -19.70 10.59 -27.55
C VAL A 552 -20.88 10.22 -28.45
N PRO A 553 -22.10 10.35 -27.95
CA PRO A 553 -23.29 9.97 -28.72
C PRO A 553 -23.24 10.53 -30.14
N ASP A 554 -23.67 9.76 -31.11
CA ASP A 554 -23.72 10.08 -32.56
C ASP A 554 -22.37 10.53 -33.16
N SER A 555 -21.27 10.37 -32.44
CA SER A 555 -19.96 10.92 -32.85
C SER A 555 -18.81 9.93 -32.85
N GLY A 556 -18.85 8.90 -32.01
CA GLY A 556 -17.79 7.91 -31.87
C GLY A 556 -17.15 7.92 -30.49
N VAL A 557 -15.91 7.44 -30.41
CA VAL A 557 -15.16 7.28 -29.14
C VAL A 557 -14.09 8.34 -29.02
N LYS A 558 -14.19 9.18 -28.01
CA LYS A 558 -13.16 10.18 -27.66
C LYS A 558 -12.02 9.49 -26.88
N VAL A 559 -10.80 9.63 -27.40
CA VAL A 559 -9.57 9.15 -26.79
C VAL A 559 -8.88 10.30 -26.08
N THR A 560 -8.65 10.13 -24.78
CA THR A 560 -7.88 11.07 -23.94
C THR A 560 -6.65 10.35 -23.40
N LEU A 561 -5.47 10.96 -23.57
CA LEU A 561 -4.18 10.38 -23.17
C LEU A 561 -3.48 11.34 -22.19
N SER A 562 -2.82 10.76 -21.19
CA SER A 562 -1.99 11.52 -20.25
C SER A 562 -0.88 10.69 -19.67
N THR A 563 0.13 11.34 -19.11
CA THR A 563 1.16 10.73 -18.25
C THR A 563 1.31 11.58 -16.99
N MET A 564 1.65 10.97 -15.87
CA MET A 564 1.80 11.69 -14.60
C MET A 564 2.97 12.68 -14.62
N ASP A 565 3.98 12.44 -15.46
CA ASP A 565 5.19 13.27 -15.62
C ASP A 565 5.16 14.18 -16.86
N HIS A 566 3.98 14.31 -17.52
CA HIS A 566 3.79 15.12 -18.73
C HIS A 566 4.75 14.79 -19.88
N ALA A 567 5.10 13.51 -20.03
CA ALA A 567 5.97 13.03 -21.10
C ALA A 567 5.32 13.22 -22.48
N ALA A 568 6.14 13.31 -23.53
CA ALA A 568 5.66 13.41 -24.90
C ALA A 568 4.95 12.13 -25.34
N ILE A 569 3.69 12.22 -25.76
CA ILE A 569 2.89 11.06 -26.19
C ILE A 569 2.83 11.02 -27.72
N ARG A 570 2.98 9.82 -28.27
CA ARG A 570 2.86 9.51 -29.71
C ARG A 570 1.88 8.38 -29.92
N TYR A 571 1.14 8.42 -31.04
CA TYR A 571 0.15 7.38 -31.35
C TYR A 571 0.01 7.10 -32.83
N THR A 572 -0.58 5.94 -33.14
CA THR A 572 -0.97 5.47 -34.48
C THR A 572 -2.39 4.92 -34.42
N LEU A 573 -3.05 4.78 -35.58
CA LEU A 573 -4.39 4.21 -35.72
C LEU A 573 -4.45 3.03 -36.70
N ASP A 574 -3.29 2.61 -37.21
CA ASP A 574 -3.11 1.57 -38.21
C ASP A 574 -2.44 0.30 -37.65
N GLY A 575 -2.32 0.19 -36.32
CA GLY A 575 -1.69 -0.93 -35.64
C GLY A 575 -0.16 -0.90 -35.60
N SER A 576 0.49 0.05 -36.30
CA SER A 576 1.94 0.21 -36.21
C SER A 576 2.40 0.68 -34.83
N GLU A 577 3.56 0.22 -34.38
CA GLU A 577 4.12 0.65 -33.10
C GLU A 577 4.54 2.12 -33.14
N PRO A 578 4.16 2.93 -32.12
CA PRO A 578 4.55 4.34 -32.05
C PRO A 578 6.06 4.50 -31.95
N THR A 579 6.58 5.46 -32.70
CA THR A 579 7.96 5.94 -32.66
C THR A 579 7.98 7.42 -32.27
N ILE A 580 9.17 7.98 -32.06
CA ILE A 580 9.33 9.43 -31.82
C ILE A 580 8.82 10.29 -32.99
N HIS A 581 8.67 9.68 -34.21
CA HIS A 581 8.21 10.34 -35.43
C HIS A 581 6.71 10.15 -35.67
N SER A 582 6.04 9.27 -34.93
CA SER A 582 4.58 9.06 -35.03
C SER A 582 3.82 10.31 -34.62
N LYS A 583 2.52 10.36 -34.94
CA LYS A 583 1.66 11.52 -34.67
C LYS A 583 1.71 11.91 -33.19
N ALA A 584 1.95 13.21 -32.92
CA ALA A 584 1.98 13.73 -31.57
C ALA A 584 0.54 13.86 -31.02
N TYR A 585 0.35 13.42 -29.79
CA TYR A 585 -0.88 13.71 -29.06
C TYR A 585 -0.77 15.09 -28.41
N THR A 586 -1.67 16.00 -28.77
CA THR A 586 -1.73 17.37 -28.26
C THR A 586 -3.08 17.73 -27.63
N ALA A 587 -4.11 16.99 -27.97
CA ALA A 587 -5.47 17.15 -27.44
C ALA A 587 -6.28 15.86 -27.68
N PRO A 588 -7.38 15.64 -26.91
CA PRO A 588 -8.32 14.55 -27.17
C PRO A 588 -8.82 14.54 -28.62
N PHE A 589 -9.00 13.35 -29.18
CA PHE A 589 -9.47 13.15 -30.53
C PHE A 589 -10.57 12.08 -30.59
N LEU A 590 -11.36 12.07 -31.67
CA LEU A 590 -12.41 11.10 -31.89
C LEU A 590 -12.00 10.01 -32.87
N VAL A 591 -12.24 8.76 -32.49
CA VAL A 591 -12.25 7.59 -33.39
C VAL A 591 -13.68 7.36 -33.81
N ARG A 592 -13.92 7.22 -35.15
CA ARG A 592 -15.27 7.13 -35.76
C ARG A 592 -15.49 5.89 -36.63
N GLN A 593 -14.51 5.05 -36.72
CA GLN A 593 -14.51 3.83 -37.51
C GLN A 593 -13.52 2.83 -36.92
N ASP A 594 -13.51 1.63 -37.40
CA ASP A 594 -12.53 0.60 -37.04
C ASP A 594 -11.10 1.16 -37.08
N ALA A 595 -10.34 0.92 -36.04
CA ALA A 595 -8.98 1.38 -35.94
C ALA A 595 -8.18 0.50 -34.98
N GLN A 596 -6.93 0.27 -35.31
CA GLN A 596 -5.96 -0.37 -34.42
C GLN A 596 -5.11 0.69 -33.74
N PHE A 597 -5.59 1.17 -32.61
CA PHE A 597 -4.94 2.22 -31.86
C PHE A 597 -3.73 1.68 -31.09
N ARG A 598 -2.60 2.38 -31.23
CA ARG A 598 -1.38 2.13 -30.45
C ARG A 598 -0.83 3.46 -29.97
N ALA A 599 -0.45 3.57 -28.70
CA ALA A 599 0.12 4.79 -28.13
C ALA A 599 1.24 4.50 -27.15
N ALA A 600 2.21 5.40 -27.04
CA ALA A 600 3.29 5.32 -26.06
C ALA A 600 3.79 6.70 -25.66
N ALA A 601 4.32 6.81 -24.45
CA ALA A 601 5.03 7.97 -23.95
C ALA A 601 6.54 7.85 -24.20
N PHE A 602 7.17 8.96 -24.56
CA PHE A 602 8.60 9.03 -24.87
C PHE A 602 9.31 10.02 -23.94
N ARG A 603 10.43 9.57 -23.36
CA ARG A 603 11.26 10.34 -22.45
C ARG A 603 12.68 10.35 -22.95
N THR A 604 13.30 11.54 -22.96
CA THR A 604 14.70 11.68 -23.36
C THR A 604 15.56 11.83 -22.13
N GLU A 605 16.47 10.91 -21.91
CA GLU A 605 17.49 10.99 -20.88
C GLU A 605 18.82 11.49 -21.52
N HIS A 606 19.42 12.49 -20.90
CA HIS A 606 20.73 12.99 -21.29
C HIS A 606 21.79 12.23 -20.49
N THR A 607 22.63 11.48 -21.18
CA THR A 607 23.74 10.73 -20.58
C THR A 607 25.07 11.35 -20.99
N VAL A 608 26.15 10.93 -20.33
CA VAL A 608 27.53 11.36 -20.68
C VAL A 608 27.90 10.97 -22.12
N VAL A 609 27.24 9.96 -22.67
CA VAL A 609 27.53 9.38 -24.01
C VAL A 609 26.55 9.90 -25.08
N GLY A 610 25.49 10.63 -24.71
CA GLY A 610 24.50 11.13 -25.66
C GLY A 610 23.06 11.15 -25.11
N LYS A 611 22.09 11.14 -26.03
CA LYS A 611 20.66 11.10 -25.69
C LYS A 611 20.13 9.68 -25.82
N ILE A 612 19.46 9.19 -24.79
CA ILE A 612 18.72 7.93 -24.83
C ILE A 612 17.24 8.29 -24.83
N VAL A 613 16.48 7.73 -25.76
CA VAL A 613 15.04 7.87 -25.80
C VAL A 613 14.41 6.59 -25.26
N ASN A 614 13.77 6.69 -24.11
CA ASN A 614 13.03 5.61 -23.47
C ASN A 614 11.56 5.70 -23.88
N ARG A 615 10.99 4.58 -24.33
CA ARG A 615 9.57 4.44 -24.63
C ARG A 615 8.89 3.72 -23.46
N SER A 616 7.70 4.18 -23.07
CA SER A 616 6.85 3.45 -22.15
C SER A 616 6.37 2.14 -22.78
N HIS A 617 5.65 1.33 -21.98
CA HIS A 617 4.80 0.30 -22.54
C HIS A 617 3.88 0.88 -23.63
N ILE A 618 3.51 0.07 -24.63
CA ILE A 618 2.61 0.48 -25.71
C ILE A 618 1.19 0.12 -25.31
N GLU A 619 0.37 1.14 -25.14
CA GLU A 619 -1.06 0.96 -25.01
C GLU A 619 -1.66 0.50 -26.34
N ARG A 620 -2.51 -0.52 -26.30
CA ARG A 620 -3.13 -1.14 -27.47
C ARG A 620 -4.62 -1.25 -27.25
N GLU A 621 -5.38 -0.73 -28.21
CA GLU A 621 -6.82 -0.87 -28.26
C GLU A 621 -7.27 -1.05 -29.72
N ASP A 622 -8.15 -2.00 -29.95
CA ASP A 622 -8.75 -2.21 -31.27
C ASP A 622 -10.21 -1.79 -31.20
N PHE A 623 -10.55 -0.73 -31.94
CA PHE A 623 -11.90 -0.24 -32.04
C PHE A 623 -12.69 -1.04 -33.08
N HIS A 624 -13.89 -1.49 -32.70
CA HIS A 624 -14.78 -2.28 -33.53
C HIS A 624 -16.15 -1.58 -33.61
N PHE A 625 -16.36 -0.84 -34.68
CA PHE A 625 -17.62 -0.13 -34.91
C PHE A 625 -18.63 -1.03 -35.54
N ASN A 626 -19.88 -0.96 -35.10
CA ASN A 626 -21.02 -1.64 -35.64
C ASN A 626 -22.23 -0.70 -35.62
N LYS A 627 -23.40 -1.18 -36.09
CA LYS A 627 -24.63 -0.37 -36.20
C LYS A 627 -25.13 0.16 -34.84
N ALA A 628 -24.78 -0.51 -33.73
CA ALA A 628 -25.17 -0.11 -32.39
C ALA A 628 -24.13 0.83 -31.72
N THR A 629 -22.92 0.98 -32.29
CA THR A 629 -21.88 1.81 -31.68
C THR A 629 -22.30 3.26 -31.58
N ALA A 630 -22.22 3.83 -30.37
CA ALA A 630 -22.60 5.18 -30.00
C ALA A 630 -24.10 5.48 -30.08
N CYS A 631 -24.95 4.49 -30.32
CA CYS A 631 -26.40 4.65 -30.28
C CYS A 631 -26.90 4.85 -28.83
N PRO A 632 -28.04 5.52 -28.66
CA PRO A 632 -28.73 5.58 -27.38
C PRO A 632 -29.06 4.19 -26.87
N ILE A 633 -28.74 3.92 -25.59
CA ILE A 633 -28.99 2.64 -24.93
C ILE A 633 -29.59 2.86 -23.54
N THR A 634 -30.55 2.04 -23.19
CA THR A 634 -31.19 2.04 -21.87
C THR A 634 -31.16 0.63 -21.31
N LEU A 635 -30.65 0.48 -20.07
CA LEU A 635 -30.85 -0.72 -19.30
C LEU A 635 -32.20 -0.66 -18.58
N LEU A 636 -33.04 -1.66 -18.75
CA LEU A 636 -34.33 -1.75 -18.08
C LEU A 636 -34.18 -2.22 -16.62
N GLN A 637 -33.16 -3.02 -16.35
CA GLN A 637 -32.70 -3.37 -15.01
C GLN A 637 -31.31 -2.75 -14.77
N GLY A 638 -31.07 -2.19 -13.58
CA GLY A 638 -29.81 -1.54 -13.25
C GLY A 638 -28.66 -2.54 -13.08
N ALA A 639 -27.49 -2.24 -13.61
CA ALA A 639 -26.29 -2.99 -13.30
C ALA A 639 -25.92 -2.90 -11.81
N ASN A 640 -25.30 -3.94 -11.26
CA ASN A 640 -24.84 -3.96 -9.88
C ASN A 640 -23.92 -2.78 -9.58
N ALA A 641 -24.11 -2.12 -8.44
CA ALA A 641 -23.40 -0.89 -8.09
C ALA A 641 -21.86 -1.03 -8.12
N GLN A 642 -21.35 -2.22 -7.79
CA GLN A 642 -19.91 -2.51 -7.79
C GLN A 642 -19.36 -2.70 -9.20
N TYR A 643 -20.17 -3.15 -10.16
CA TYR A 643 -19.76 -3.51 -11.53
C TYR A 643 -20.51 -2.73 -12.61
N LYS A 644 -21.01 -1.55 -12.29
CA LYS A 644 -21.75 -0.72 -13.26
C LYS A 644 -20.86 0.10 -14.21
N PHE A 645 -19.62 0.40 -13.80
CA PHE A 645 -18.63 1.20 -14.54
C PHE A 645 -19.27 2.37 -15.34
N ALA A 646 -19.15 2.36 -16.69
CA ALA A 646 -19.81 3.33 -17.55
C ALA A 646 -21.32 3.04 -17.78
N GLY A 647 -21.87 2.00 -17.15
CA GLY A 647 -23.26 1.60 -17.28
C GLY A 647 -23.60 1.05 -18.66
N ALA A 648 -24.80 1.36 -19.14
CA ALA A 648 -25.29 0.89 -20.42
C ALA A 648 -24.33 1.17 -21.59
N GLN A 649 -23.63 2.28 -21.57
CA GLN A 649 -22.71 2.69 -22.63
C GLN A 649 -21.58 1.68 -22.90
N THR A 650 -21.19 0.88 -21.91
CA THR A 650 -20.20 -0.20 -22.08
C THR A 650 -20.62 -1.23 -23.13
N LEU A 651 -21.93 -1.38 -23.41
CA LEU A 651 -22.44 -2.32 -24.39
C LEU A 651 -22.38 -1.80 -25.85
N VAL A 652 -22.18 -0.49 -26.04
CA VAL A 652 -22.20 0.17 -27.35
C VAL A 652 -21.01 1.08 -27.59
N ASP A 653 -19.92 0.95 -26.80
CA ASP A 653 -18.74 1.82 -26.86
C ASP A 653 -17.74 1.45 -27.98
N GLY A 654 -17.98 0.38 -28.73
CA GLY A 654 -17.08 -0.06 -29.79
C GLY A 654 -15.78 -0.70 -29.29
N LEU A 655 -15.70 -0.99 -27.99
CA LEU A 655 -14.54 -1.61 -27.34
C LEU A 655 -14.89 -3.02 -26.87
N ARG A 656 -13.96 -3.96 -27.04
CA ARG A 656 -14.18 -5.35 -26.62
C ARG A 656 -13.21 -5.74 -25.54
N ALA A 657 -13.71 -6.44 -24.53
CA ALA A 657 -12.83 -7.09 -23.55
C ALA A 657 -12.06 -8.22 -24.23
N THR A 658 -10.76 -8.28 -24.00
CA THR A 658 -9.84 -9.31 -24.52
C THR A 658 -9.50 -10.39 -23.49
N ASN A 659 -9.98 -10.22 -22.26
CA ASN A 659 -9.75 -11.13 -21.13
C ASN A 659 -10.92 -11.08 -20.15
N THR A 660 -10.88 -11.94 -19.14
CA THR A 660 -11.91 -12.07 -18.07
C THR A 660 -11.72 -11.10 -16.91
N ASN A 661 -10.84 -10.10 -17.01
CA ASN A 661 -10.67 -9.10 -15.97
C ASN A 661 -11.95 -8.24 -15.83
N HIS A 662 -12.85 -8.69 -14.96
CA HIS A 662 -14.13 -8.03 -14.68
C HIS A 662 -13.98 -6.67 -13.97
N GLN A 663 -12.77 -6.32 -13.48
CA GLN A 663 -12.46 -5.01 -12.90
C GLN A 663 -11.92 -4.00 -13.92
N SER A 664 -11.73 -4.42 -15.17
CA SER A 664 -11.13 -3.58 -16.22
C SER A 664 -11.99 -2.37 -16.65
N GLY A 665 -13.27 -2.37 -16.31
CA GLY A 665 -14.23 -1.39 -16.80
C GLY A 665 -14.79 -1.72 -18.20
N ARG A 666 -14.43 -2.90 -18.76
CA ARG A 666 -14.92 -3.42 -20.06
C ARG A 666 -16.12 -4.35 -19.90
N TRP A 667 -16.54 -4.60 -18.69
CA TRP A 667 -17.63 -5.48 -18.32
C TRP A 667 -18.63 -4.72 -17.46
N ILE A 668 -19.91 -5.05 -17.57
CA ILE A 668 -20.94 -4.66 -16.59
C ILE A 668 -21.52 -5.93 -16.00
N GLY A 669 -21.82 -5.92 -14.70
CA GLY A 669 -22.31 -7.08 -13.97
C GLY A 669 -23.71 -6.89 -13.41
N PHE A 670 -24.46 -7.98 -13.39
CA PHE A 670 -25.80 -8.06 -12.81
C PHE A 670 -25.79 -9.09 -11.68
N TYR A 671 -26.57 -8.86 -10.64
CA TYR A 671 -26.68 -9.77 -9.51
C TYR A 671 -28.14 -9.81 -9.07
N THR A 672 -28.72 -11.00 -9.04
CA THR A 672 -30.15 -11.26 -8.76
C THR A 672 -31.15 -10.70 -9.80
N GLU A 673 -30.69 -10.00 -10.80
CA GLU A 673 -31.48 -9.39 -11.89
C GLU A 673 -30.91 -9.83 -13.23
N ASP A 674 -31.77 -10.03 -14.21
CA ASP A 674 -31.37 -10.32 -15.58
C ASP A 674 -30.94 -9.03 -16.32
N MET A 675 -30.03 -9.15 -17.28
CA MET A 675 -29.65 -8.04 -18.13
C MET A 675 -30.72 -7.84 -19.20
N GLU A 676 -31.32 -6.65 -19.23
CA GLU A 676 -32.25 -6.25 -20.30
C GLU A 676 -31.87 -4.86 -20.79
N ALA A 677 -31.62 -4.73 -22.12
CA ALA A 677 -31.16 -3.49 -22.73
C ALA A 677 -31.95 -3.17 -24.01
N VAL A 678 -32.29 -1.92 -24.18
CA VAL A 678 -32.90 -1.37 -25.43
C VAL A 678 -31.88 -0.47 -26.08
N ILE A 679 -31.56 -0.75 -27.36
CA ILE A 679 -30.68 0.07 -28.20
C ILE A 679 -31.55 0.72 -29.25
N ASP A 680 -31.57 2.06 -29.32
CA ASP A 680 -32.25 2.84 -30.34
C ASP A 680 -31.29 3.18 -31.48
N LEU A 681 -31.50 2.57 -32.65
CA LEU A 681 -30.67 2.79 -33.82
C LEU A 681 -30.99 4.13 -34.55
N GLY A 682 -31.99 4.89 -34.05
CA GLY A 682 -32.37 6.20 -34.55
C GLY A 682 -33.12 6.20 -35.89
N HIS A 683 -33.07 5.14 -36.65
CA HIS A 683 -33.79 4.96 -37.93
C HIS A 683 -33.91 3.47 -38.25
N GLU A 684 -34.85 3.14 -39.12
CA GLU A 684 -35.04 1.77 -39.60
C GLU A 684 -33.75 1.25 -40.25
N THR A 685 -33.20 0.19 -39.64
CA THR A 685 -31.88 -0.34 -39.96
C THR A 685 -31.96 -1.87 -40.13
N PRO A 686 -31.54 -2.44 -41.26
CA PRO A 686 -31.50 -3.89 -41.42
C PRO A 686 -30.43 -4.48 -40.48
N ILE A 687 -30.78 -5.54 -39.72
CA ILE A 687 -29.92 -6.24 -38.78
C ILE A 687 -29.78 -7.68 -39.27
N ASP A 688 -28.53 -8.11 -39.49
CA ASP A 688 -28.22 -9.48 -39.92
C ASP A 688 -27.68 -10.31 -38.75
N GLU A 689 -27.02 -9.67 -37.79
CA GLU A 689 -26.36 -10.35 -36.67
C GLU A 689 -26.40 -9.48 -35.41
N VAL A 690 -26.62 -10.11 -34.26
CA VAL A 690 -26.42 -9.52 -32.92
C VAL A 690 -25.38 -10.38 -32.21
N ALA A 691 -24.29 -9.74 -31.78
CA ALA A 691 -23.21 -10.39 -31.05
C ALA A 691 -22.91 -9.65 -29.72
N PHE A 692 -22.67 -10.39 -28.68
CA PHE A 692 -22.23 -9.87 -27.39
C PHE A 692 -21.27 -10.86 -26.71
N ASN A 693 -20.45 -10.36 -25.82
CA ASN A 693 -19.52 -11.17 -25.04
C ASN A 693 -20.02 -11.32 -23.60
N THR A 694 -19.80 -12.50 -23.02
CA THR A 694 -20.01 -12.77 -21.59
C THR A 694 -18.68 -13.00 -20.91
N CYS A 695 -18.59 -12.61 -19.63
CA CYS A 695 -17.45 -12.91 -18.77
C CYS A 695 -17.78 -14.13 -17.93
N VAL A 696 -16.94 -15.16 -17.96
CA VAL A 696 -17.09 -16.35 -17.12
C VAL A 696 -15.85 -16.54 -16.27
N GLU A 697 -15.98 -16.36 -14.97
CA GLU A 697 -14.91 -16.59 -13.99
C GLU A 697 -15.51 -17.19 -12.72
N LYS A 698 -15.72 -18.49 -12.74
CA LYS A 698 -16.42 -19.23 -11.68
C LYS A 698 -15.73 -19.10 -10.31
N GLY A 699 -14.41 -18.92 -10.28
CA GLY A 699 -13.66 -18.67 -9.06
C GLY A 699 -14.01 -17.34 -8.38
N SER A 700 -14.48 -16.37 -9.14
CA SER A 700 -14.97 -15.07 -8.68
C SER A 700 -16.51 -14.99 -8.66
N TRP A 701 -17.20 -16.11 -8.70
CA TRP A 701 -18.68 -16.22 -8.70
C TRP A 701 -19.34 -15.53 -9.91
N ILE A 702 -18.63 -15.44 -11.04
CA ILE A 702 -19.14 -14.88 -12.29
C ILE A 702 -19.49 -16.03 -13.23
N TYR A 703 -20.76 -16.12 -13.60
CA TYR A 703 -21.34 -17.19 -14.40
C TYR A 703 -21.80 -16.68 -15.76
N ASP A 704 -21.89 -17.59 -16.72
CA ASP A 704 -22.43 -17.30 -18.06
C ASP A 704 -23.94 -17.03 -18.02
N ALA A 705 -24.43 -16.32 -19.06
CA ALA A 705 -25.86 -16.25 -19.33
C ALA A 705 -26.39 -17.66 -19.67
N ARG A 706 -27.58 -17.98 -19.20
CA ARG A 706 -28.23 -19.27 -19.49
C ARG A 706 -29.15 -19.22 -20.67
N HIS A 707 -29.71 -18.05 -20.93
CA HIS A 707 -30.72 -17.81 -21.95
C HIS A 707 -30.54 -16.42 -22.56
N ILE A 708 -30.87 -16.29 -23.83
CA ILE A 708 -30.78 -15.02 -24.57
C ILE A 708 -32.00 -14.91 -25.48
N ASP A 709 -32.72 -13.78 -25.37
CA ASP A 709 -33.76 -13.35 -26.22
C ASP A 709 -33.35 -12.09 -26.98
N ILE A 710 -33.62 -12.03 -28.27
CA ILE A 710 -33.45 -10.84 -29.11
C ILE A 710 -34.78 -10.48 -29.73
N ALA A 711 -35.26 -9.28 -29.45
CA ALA A 711 -36.46 -8.74 -30.03
C ALA A 711 -36.16 -7.43 -30.79
N VAL A 712 -36.93 -7.15 -31.84
CA VAL A 712 -36.85 -5.92 -32.63
C VAL A 712 -38.18 -5.17 -32.59
N SER A 713 -38.12 -3.85 -32.77
CA SER A 713 -39.30 -2.98 -32.81
C SER A 713 -39.04 -1.77 -33.73
N ASP A 714 -40.05 -1.34 -34.48
CA ASP A 714 -40.00 -0.16 -35.31
C ASP A 714 -40.50 1.10 -34.57
N ASP A 715 -41.19 0.94 -33.44
CA ASP A 715 -41.83 2.03 -32.71
C ASP A 715 -41.43 2.10 -31.21
N GLY A 716 -40.60 1.18 -30.76
CA GLY A 716 -40.20 1.05 -29.34
C GLY A 716 -41.32 0.63 -28.40
N LYS A 717 -42.49 0.18 -28.94
CA LYS A 717 -43.65 -0.22 -28.14
C LYS A 717 -44.09 -1.63 -28.41
N GLN A 718 -44.08 -2.04 -29.68
CA GLN A 718 -44.40 -3.41 -30.09
C GLN A 718 -43.12 -4.13 -30.47
N TRP A 719 -42.85 -5.22 -29.80
CA TRP A 719 -41.61 -6.00 -29.94
C TRP A 719 -41.92 -7.36 -30.58
N THR A 720 -41.06 -7.77 -31.50
CA THR A 720 -41.12 -9.09 -32.12
C THR A 720 -39.83 -9.83 -31.80
N THR A 721 -39.93 -10.95 -31.13
CA THR A 721 -38.78 -11.83 -30.89
C THR A 721 -38.32 -12.43 -32.21
N VAL A 722 -37.06 -12.19 -32.56
CA VAL A 722 -36.43 -12.67 -33.80
C VAL A 722 -35.40 -13.77 -33.55
N ALA A 723 -34.93 -13.90 -32.35
CA ALA A 723 -34.03 -14.99 -31.93
C ALA A 723 -34.20 -15.29 -30.45
N GLU A 724 -34.11 -16.58 -30.12
CA GLU A 724 -34.12 -17.10 -28.75
C GLU A 724 -33.13 -18.26 -28.68
N ARG A 725 -32.30 -18.30 -27.62
CA ARG A 725 -31.29 -19.34 -27.50
C ARG A 725 -30.94 -19.66 -26.04
N ASP A 726 -30.98 -20.93 -25.70
CA ASP A 726 -30.36 -21.47 -24.49
C ASP A 726 -28.86 -21.63 -24.69
N LEU A 727 -28.08 -21.17 -23.70
CA LEU A 727 -26.63 -21.34 -23.66
C LEU A 727 -26.26 -22.55 -22.75
N PRO A 728 -25.18 -23.28 -23.07
CA PRO A 728 -24.81 -24.53 -22.37
C PRO A 728 -24.38 -24.32 -20.91
#